data_91639a626b733ffbeeea438f98f3c80c
#
_entry.id   91639a626b733ffbeeea438f98f3c80c
#
_cell.length_a   1.000
_cell.length_b   1.000
_cell.length_c   1.000
_cell.angle_alpha   90.00
_cell.angle_beta   90.00
_cell.angle_gamma   90.00
#
_symmetry.space_group_name_H-M   'P 1'
#
loop_
_entity.id
_entity.type
_entity.pdbx_description
1 polymer ?
#
loop_
_entity_poly.entity_id
_entity_poly.type
_entity_poly.pdbx_seq_one_letter_code
_entity_poly.pdbx_strand_id
1 'polypeptide(L)'
;MKFRIYITILALSIIGFQHLMGQGSKISGFISSEEGPARFVNISNLNSSFSTMTDTAGYYKLSNIPEGTYDLQITGVGFETLTKKVVVAKDASSILNFLLTKGNNTLNDVVVTGTLKAVRRTDSPVNVEVYTPSFFKKNPTPNIYEALQNVNGVRPQLNCNVCNTGDIHINGLEGPYTMVLLDGMPIVSALSTVYGLSGIPNALVERIEVVKGPASSLYGSEAVGGLINIITKDPNKAPMLSTDIFFTTSKEYNADVSFKVNAADKASILTGINYFNFQNIIDKNHDNFTDMTLQNRISLFQKWDIKRKNNRQFSLAGRYMYEDRWGGDLRYDSSFRGGDSIYGESIYTNRWELLGNYELPFTEKMMLSFSYNEHEQDSRYGKTSYIASQKIGFTQLTWDKNAGNHDLLFGIALRYTYYDDNTPTTQNADMLKNKNAPHITWLPGIFAQDEIALSKKHKILLGIRYDYNSYHGNILTPRFAYKWAIDPENMIRLNAGTGYRVVNLFREDHAALTGAREVIVANELNPERSYNVNLNYIRKFFIKDGTYLAFDLSTFYTYFNNRIVADLEQDPNKIIYDNLQGYALSKGINLNMDISFPFGLQIIAGGTWMENTLNQNGVRTQQLLTEKFTGTWAVSYTYPKSNISIDYTGNVYSPMRLPLLSSTDPRSPSSPWWSIQNIQLTYTGLKKVEFYFGIKNLLNWTPNKGNPFIIARAHDPFDKKVNYDANGQILATSENPYALSFDPTYIYGPNQGIRGFFGLRFKIL
;
A
#
# COMPACT_ATOMS: atom_id res chain seq x y z
N MET A 1 -59.34 18.86 63.24
CA MET A 1 -58.94 17.45 63.49
C MET A 1 -58.85 16.58 62.22
N LYS A 2 -59.41 16.98 61.07
CA LYS A 2 -59.39 16.20 59.83
C LYS A 2 -58.09 16.43 58.97
N PHE A 3 -57.35 17.50 59.17
CA PHE A 3 -56.13 17.85 58.36
C PHE A 3 -54.87 17.14 58.88
N ARG A 4 -54.84 16.67 60.13
CA ARG A 4 -53.68 15.92 60.70
C ARG A 4 -53.65 14.45 60.28
N ILE A 5 -54.80 13.85 59.96
CA ILE A 5 -54.92 12.44 59.58
C ILE A 5 -54.39 12.22 58.12
N TYR A 6 -54.59 13.20 57.23
CA TYR A 6 -54.05 13.09 55.85
C TYR A 6 -52.53 13.23 55.75
N ILE A 7 -51.89 14.03 56.63
CA ILE A 7 -50.43 14.15 56.67
C ILE A 7 -49.78 12.88 57.22
N THR A 8 -50.44 12.21 58.20
CA THR A 8 -49.87 10.96 58.76
C THR A 8 -50.03 9.79 57.79
N ILE A 9 -51.09 9.72 56.99
CA ILE A 9 -51.26 8.70 55.97
C ILE A 9 -50.34 8.94 54.80
N LEU A 10 -50.03 10.20 54.40
CA LEU A 10 -49.06 10.54 53.36
C LEU A 10 -47.61 10.28 53.82
N ALA A 11 -47.32 10.49 55.12
CA ALA A 11 -46.02 10.18 55.70
C ALA A 11 -45.76 8.66 55.83
N LEU A 12 -46.77 7.88 56.11
CA LEU A 12 -46.66 6.42 56.16
C LEU A 12 -46.61 5.78 54.77
N SER A 13 -47.21 6.38 53.73
CA SER A 13 -47.05 5.92 52.35
C SER A 13 -45.70 6.25 51.73
N ILE A 14 -44.98 7.27 52.22
CA ILE A 14 -43.59 7.62 51.76
C ILE A 14 -42.56 6.74 52.46
N ILE A 15 -42.78 6.25 53.67
CA ILE A 15 -41.87 5.36 54.40
C ILE A 15 -41.97 3.91 53.89
N GLY A 16 -43.13 3.51 53.30
CA GLY A 16 -43.31 2.17 52.71
C GLY A 16 -42.70 1.91 51.37
N PHE A 17 -42.12 2.95 50.69
CA PHE A 17 -41.54 2.80 49.37
C PHE A 17 -39.99 2.71 49.35
N GLN A 18 -39.32 2.68 50.51
CA GLN A 18 -37.87 2.65 50.59
C GLN A 18 -37.20 1.27 50.71
N HIS A 19 -37.94 0.17 50.68
CA HIS A 19 -37.33 -1.17 50.82
C HIS A 19 -37.83 -2.19 49.79
N LEU A 20 -37.75 -1.88 48.49
CA LEU A 20 -37.77 -2.91 47.44
C LEU A 20 -36.76 -2.55 46.32
N MET A 21 -35.59 -2.16 46.72
CA MET A 21 -34.39 -2.29 45.83
C MET A 21 -33.96 -3.75 45.95
N GLY A 22 -34.53 -4.65 45.16
CA GLY A 22 -34.03 -5.99 45.02
C GLY A 22 -32.52 -5.90 44.67
N GLN A 23 -31.66 -6.59 45.43
CA GLN A 23 -30.24 -6.71 45.12
C GLN A 23 -30.16 -7.47 43.81
N GLY A 24 -30.15 -6.76 42.67
CA GLY A 24 -30.03 -7.39 41.37
C GLY A 24 -28.72 -8.17 41.24
N SER A 25 -28.76 -9.24 40.50
CA SER A 25 -27.60 -10.12 40.28
C SER A 25 -26.41 -9.36 39.69
N LYS A 26 -25.18 -9.83 39.98
CA LYS A 26 -23.94 -9.23 39.58
C LYS A 26 -23.08 -10.25 38.82
N ILE A 27 -22.45 -9.80 37.76
CA ILE A 27 -21.38 -10.54 37.05
C ILE A 27 -20.12 -9.68 37.11
N SER A 28 -19.00 -10.27 37.53
CA SER A 28 -17.69 -9.61 37.53
C SER A 28 -16.62 -10.59 37.06
N GLY A 29 -15.45 -10.13 36.72
CA GLY A 29 -14.36 -10.98 36.31
C GLY A 29 -13.23 -10.21 35.61
N PHE A 30 -12.31 -10.97 35.08
CA PHE A 30 -11.21 -10.42 34.31
C PHE A 30 -11.29 -10.87 32.86
N ILE A 31 -10.95 -9.94 31.97
CA ILE A 31 -10.77 -10.23 30.54
C ILE A 31 -9.28 -10.10 30.25
N SER A 32 -8.70 -11.13 29.66
CA SER A 32 -7.29 -11.19 29.29
C SER A 32 -7.13 -11.60 27.84
N SER A 33 -5.94 -11.41 27.32
CA SER A 33 -5.46 -11.94 26.05
C SER A 33 -4.12 -12.65 26.29
N GLU A 34 -3.53 -13.24 25.26
CA GLU A 34 -2.17 -13.80 25.31
C GLU A 34 -1.11 -12.76 25.72
N GLU A 35 -1.40 -11.47 25.54
CA GLU A 35 -0.48 -10.35 25.84
C GLU A 35 -0.67 -9.75 27.24
N GLY A 36 -1.65 -10.25 28.03
CA GLY A 36 -1.99 -9.77 29.35
C GLY A 36 -3.41 -9.24 29.49
N PRO A 37 -3.70 -8.37 30.49
CA PRO A 37 -5.03 -7.84 30.72
C PRO A 37 -5.61 -7.09 29.52
N ALA A 38 -6.82 -7.46 29.10
CA ALA A 38 -7.55 -6.79 28.01
C ALA A 38 -8.31 -5.58 28.59
N ARG A 39 -7.73 -4.39 28.43
CA ARG A 39 -8.27 -3.13 28.94
C ARG A 39 -9.21 -2.46 27.94
N PHE A 40 -10.19 -1.73 28.46
CA PHE A 40 -11.18 -0.98 27.67
C PHE A 40 -11.97 -1.85 26.69
N VAL A 41 -12.21 -3.10 27.08
CA VAL A 41 -13.07 -4.03 26.36
C VAL A 41 -14.51 -3.85 26.84
N ASN A 42 -15.43 -3.70 25.89
CA ASN A 42 -16.85 -3.57 26.17
C ASN A 42 -17.48 -4.95 26.36
N ILE A 43 -18.29 -5.10 27.41
CA ILE A 43 -19.12 -6.25 27.69
C ILE A 43 -20.58 -5.78 27.67
N SER A 44 -21.35 -6.26 26.71
CA SER A 44 -22.76 -5.90 26.55
C SER A 44 -23.62 -7.12 26.30
N ASN A 45 -24.89 -7.03 26.67
CA ASN A 45 -25.88 -7.99 26.20
C ASN A 45 -26.30 -7.65 24.77
N LEU A 46 -26.42 -8.63 23.88
CA LEU A 46 -26.86 -8.46 22.48
C LEU A 46 -28.18 -7.65 22.33
N ASN A 47 -29.03 -7.63 23.35
CA ASN A 47 -30.27 -6.86 23.39
C ASN A 47 -30.10 -5.49 24.08
N SER A 48 -28.85 -5.06 24.38
CA SER A 48 -28.50 -3.72 24.87
C SER A 48 -29.12 -3.26 26.20
N SER A 49 -29.60 -4.18 27.06
CA SER A 49 -30.21 -3.80 28.32
C SER A 49 -29.19 -3.41 29.40
N PHE A 50 -27.94 -3.88 29.29
CA PHE A 50 -26.84 -3.53 30.18
C PHE A 50 -25.50 -3.69 29.50
N SER A 51 -24.55 -2.85 29.87
CA SER A 51 -23.17 -2.90 29.41
C SER A 51 -22.19 -2.38 30.45
N THR A 52 -20.93 -2.77 30.32
CA THR A 52 -19.81 -2.27 31.12
C THR A 52 -18.54 -2.37 30.30
N MET A 53 -17.43 -1.80 30.82
CA MET A 53 -16.14 -1.86 30.17
C MET A 53 -15.07 -2.29 31.18
N THR A 54 -14.04 -3.02 30.70
CA THR A 54 -12.91 -3.37 31.55
C THR A 54 -12.07 -2.15 31.89
N ASP A 55 -11.51 -2.12 33.12
CA ASP A 55 -10.51 -1.16 33.54
C ASP A 55 -9.11 -1.47 32.97
N THR A 56 -8.10 -0.75 33.42
CA THR A 56 -6.69 -0.93 33.01
C THR A 56 -6.09 -2.27 33.45
N ALA A 57 -6.67 -2.94 34.43
CA ALA A 57 -6.31 -4.28 34.89
C ALA A 57 -7.11 -5.39 34.21
N GLY A 58 -8.00 -5.05 33.25
CA GLY A 58 -8.90 -5.99 32.59
C GLY A 58 -10.08 -6.41 33.46
N TYR A 59 -10.33 -5.78 34.61
CA TYR A 59 -11.44 -6.09 35.48
C TYR A 59 -12.74 -5.42 34.98
N TYR A 60 -13.87 -6.16 35.06
CA TYR A 60 -15.19 -5.64 34.74
C TYR A 60 -16.22 -6.02 35.80
N LYS A 61 -17.30 -5.25 35.88
CA LYS A 61 -18.42 -5.51 36.75
C LYS A 61 -19.73 -5.04 36.10
N LEU A 62 -20.66 -5.97 35.94
CA LEU A 62 -22.06 -5.73 35.60
C LEU A 62 -22.90 -5.88 36.85
N SER A 63 -23.80 -4.93 37.12
CA SER A 63 -24.65 -4.91 38.33
C SER A 63 -26.11 -4.74 37.91
N ASN A 64 -27.04 -5.15 38.80
CA ASN A 64 -28.49 -5.06 38.60
C ASN A 64 -28.98 -5.79 37.34
N ILE A 65 -28.43 -7.00 37.10
CA ILE A 65 -28.85 -7.83 35.98
C ILE A 65 -30.08 -8.62 36.41
N PRO A 66 -31.23 -8.57 35.68
CA PRO A 66 -32.36 -9.42 35.94
C PRO A 66 -32.02 -10.90 35.81
N GLU A 67 -32.76 -11.79 36.48
CA GLU A 67 -32.60 -13.22 36.20
C GLU A 67 -32.96 -13.54 34.77
N GLY A 68 -32.22 -14.47 34.15
CA GLY A 68 -32.44 -14.84 32.74
C GLY A 68 -31.20 -15.43 32.06
N THR A 69 -31.39 -15.77 30.81
CA THR A 69 -30.30 -16.22 29.96
C THR A 69 -29.94 -15.14 28.96
N TYR A 70 -28.66 -14.75 28.93
CA TYR A 70 -28.18 -13.64 28.14
C TYR A 70 -27.01 -14.08 27.22
N ASP A 71 -26.98 -13.56 26.02
CA ASP A 71 -25.83 -13.66 25.15
C ASP A 71 -24.94 -12.42 25.38
N LEU A 72 -23.91 -12.59 26.23
CA LEU A 72 -22.90 -11.54 26.46
C LEU A 72 -21.96 -11.46 25.28
N GLN A 73 -21.92 -10.30 24.68
CA GLN A 73 -20.98 -9.95 23.64
C GLN A 73 -19.83 -9.16 24.24
N ILE A 74 -18.60 -9.64 24.03
CA ILE A 74 -17.36 -9.01 24.48
C ILE A 74 -16.64 -8.48 23.24
N THR A 75 -16.54 -7.16 23.14
CA THR A 75 -15.95 -6.47 21.99
C THR A 75 -14.85 -5.51 22.44
N GLY A 76 -13.76 -5.52 21.78
CA GLY A 76 -12.64 -4.60 22.04
C GLY A 76 -11.79 -4.40 20.82
N VAL A 77 -11.22 -3.20 20.69
CA VAL A 77 -10.32 -2.89 19.60
C VAL A 77 -9.07 -3.77 19.71
N GLY A 78 -8.76 -4.49 18.63
CA GLY A 78 -7.66 -5.44 18.60
C GLY A 78 -8.03 -6.87 18.99
N PHE A 79 -9.29 -7.15 19.26
CA PHE A 79 -9.77 -8.49 19.63
C PHE A 79 -10.89 -8.97 18.72
N GLU A 80 -10.97 -10.28 18.50
CA GLU A 80 -12.15 -10.90 17.90
C GLU A 80 -13.33 -10.77 18.85
N THR A 81 -14.51 -10.48 18.30
CA THR A 81 -15.74 -10.43 19.10
C THR A 81 -16.04 -11.81 19.66
N LEU A 82 -16.12 -11.93 20.98
CA LEU A 82 -16.51 -13.16 21.67
C LEU A 82 -17.95 -13.05 22.15
N THR A 83 -18.78 -14.01 21.77
CA THR A 83 -20.17 -14.13 22.31
C THR A 83 -20.27 -15.36 23.18
N LYS A 84 -20.78 -15.20 24.42
CA LYS A 84 -20.97 -16.28 25.38
C LYS A 84 -22.38 -16.24 25.97
N LYS A 85 -23.03 -17.38 25.95
CA LYS A 85 -24.32 -17.56 26.64
C LYS A 85 -24.08 -17.72 28.14
N VAL A 86 -24.75 -16.88 28.94
CA VAL A 86 -24.61 -16.83 30.41
C VAL A 86 -25.98 -16.90 31.03
N VAL A 87 -26.15 -17.78 32.04
CA VAL A 87 -27.36 -17.89 32.83
C VAL A 87 -27.17 -17.13 34.14
N VAL A 88 -28.04 -16.18 34.41
CA VAL A 88 -28.04 -15.35 35.62
C VAL A 88 -29.18 -15.81 36.51
N ALA A 89 -28.86 -16.35 37.67
CA ALA A 89 -29.87 -16.69 38.67
C ALA A 89 -30.22 -15.46 39.52
N LYS A 90 -31.37 -15.46 40.14
CA LYS A 90 -31.84 -14.38 40.99
C LYS A 90 -30.88 -14.11 42.15
N ASP A 91 -30.54 -12.84 42.38
CA ASP A 91 -29.65 -12.36 43.45
C ASP A 91 -28.29 -13.04 43.51
N ALA A 92 -27.82 -13.58 42.37
CA ALA A 92 -26.55 -14.27 42.27
C ALA A 92 -25.37 -13.31 42.00
N SER A 93 -24.23 -13.67 42.57
CA SER A 93 -22.93 -13.02 42.19
C SER A 93 -22.07 -14.05 41.50
N SER A 94 -21.79 -13.85 40.22
CA SER A 94 -20.99 -14.78 39.40
C SER A 94 -19.65 -14.13 38.97
N ILE A 95 -18.57 -14.91 39.02
CA ILE A 95 -17.29 -14.50 38.51
C ILE A 95 -17.06 -15.22 37.19
N LEU A 96 -16.93 -14.47 36.09
CA LEU A 96 -16.70 -15.00 34.73
C LEU A 96 -15.48 -14.33 34.13
N ASN A 97 -14.48 -15.13 33.84
CA ASN A 97 -13.28 -14.67 33.15
C ASN A 97 -13.33 -15.07 31.69
N PHE A 98 -12.85 -14.18 30.82
CA PHE A 98 -12.80 -14.43 29.37
C PHE A 98 -11.39 -14.25 28.85
N LEU A 99 -10.99 -15.13 27.93
CA LEU A 99 -9.77 -15.00 27.15
C LEU A 99 -10.19 -14.55 25.74
N LEU A 100 -9.68 -13.40 25.30
CA LEU A 100 -9.92 -12.88 23.97
C LEU A 100 -8.80 -13.31 23.02
N THR A 101 -9.22 -13.74 21.85
CA THR A 101 -8.32 -13.96 20.71
C THR A 101 -8.02 -12.61 20.05
N LYS A 102 -6.80 -12.44 19.64
CA LYS A 102 -6.38 -11.24 18.90
C LYS A 102 -7.18 -11.12 17.61
N GLY A 103 -7.86 -10.01 17.44
CA GLY A 103 -8.57 -9.67 16.21
C GLY A 103 -7.64 -8.98 15.21
N ASN A 104 -8.09 -8.86 13.98
CA ASN A 104 -7.33 -8.27 12.88
C ASN A 104 -7.13 -6.73 12.98
N ASN A 105 -7.23 -6.13 14.16
CA ASN A 105 -7.08 -4.69 14.36
C ASN A 105 -5.64 -4.31 14.74
N THR A 106 -5.09 -3.35 14.02
CA THR A 106 -3.71 -2.91 13.84
C THR A 106 -2.98 -2.30 15.05
N LEU A 107 -3.52 -2.33 16.28
CA LEU A 107 -3.02 -1.51 17.39
C LEU A 107 -1.78 -2.06 18.11
N ASN A 108 -1.58 -3.38 18.10
CA ASN A 108 -0.44 -4.05 18.73
C ASN A 108 0.39 -4.86 17.72
N ASP A 109 0.31 -4.51 16.43
CA ASP A 109 1.03 -5.24 15.40
C ASP A 109 2.54 -5.16 15.62
N VAL A 110 3.18 -6.30 15.43
CA VAL A 110 4.64 -6.36 15.32
C VAL A 110 5.01 -5.91 13.92
N VAL A 111 5.87 -4.90 13.85
CA VAL A 111 6.42 -4.36 12.60
C VAL A 111 7.90 -4.67 12.51
N VAL A 112 8.40 -4.84 11.30
CA VAL A 112 9.82 -5.13 11.04
C VAL A 112 10.49 -4.02 10.22
N THR A 113 9.70 -3.29 9.45
CA THR A 113 10.17 -2.40 8.39
C THR A 113 10.91 -1.17 8.92
N GLY A 114 10.49 -0.65 10.07
CA GLY A 114 11.07 0.59 10.62
C GLY A 114 12.52 0.45 11.08
N THR A 115 12.90 -0.74 11.56
CA THR A 115 14.17 -0.97 12.27
C THR A 115 14.91 -2.25 11.86
N LEU A 116 14.38 -3.01 10.88
CA LEU A 116 14.83 -4.38 10.50
C LEU A 116 14.74 -5.40 11.65
N LYS A 117 14.04 -5.04 12.72
CA LYS A 117 13.78 -5.90 13.89
C LYS A 117 12.28 -5.99 14.13
N ALA A 118 11.85 -7.16 14.60
CA ALA A 118 10.46 -7.36 14.99
C ALA A 118 10.17 -6.62 16.30
N VAL A 119 9.50 -5.48 16.23
CA VAL A 119 9.11 -4.64 17.36
C VAL A 119 7.63 -4.33 17.33
N ARG A 120 7.01 -4.08 18.48
CA ARG A 120 5.64 -3.58 18.51
C ARG A 120 5.58 -2.21 17.80
N ARG A 121 4.56 -1.97 17.01
CA ARG A 121 4.36 -0.68 16.32
C ARG A 121 4.45 0.51 17.28
N THR A 122 3.91 0.36 18.50
CA THR A 122 4.01 1.38 19.55
C THR A 122 5.43 1.58 20.06
N ASP A 123 6.31 0.57 19.99
CA ASP A 123 7.68 0.64 20.50
C ASP A 123 8.68 1.12 19.46
N SER A 124 8.32 1.06 18.18
CA SER A 124 9.15 1.56 17.08
C SER A 124 9.38 3.07 17.17
N PRO A 125 10.62 3.55 17.06
CA PRO A 125 10.93 4.99 16.96
C PRO A 125 10.54 5.58 15.59
N VAL A 126 10.27 4.72 14.61
CA VAL A 126 9.83 5.11 13.27
C VAL A 126 8.34 4.84 13.13
N ASN A 127 7.61 5.77 12.52
CA ASN A 127 6.20 5.55 12.24
C ASN A 127 6.04 4.53 11.09
N VAL A 128 5.36 3.42 11.38
CA VAL A 128 5.01 2.39 10.41
C VAL A 128 3.49 2.24 10.42
N GLU A 129 2.88 2.47 9.28
CA GLU A 129 1.47 2.19 9.07
C GLU A 129 1.31 0.71 8.68
N VAL A 130 0.28 0.06 9.21
CA VAL A 130 0.03 -1.36 8.98
C VAL A 130 -1.37 -1.54 8.42
N TYR A 131 -1.48 -2.24 7.30
CA TYR A 131 -2.72 -2.57 6.64
C TYR A 131 -2.86 -4.09 6.52
N THR A 132 -3.91 -4.64 7.12
CA THR A 132 -4.17 -6.07 7.14
C THR A 132 -5.14 -6.49 6.02
N PRO A 133 -5.26 -7.78 5.71
CA PRO A 133 -6.23 -8.27 4.73
C PRO A 133 -7.68 -7.82 5.00
N SER A 134 -8.06 -7.61 6.26
CA SER A 134 -9.40 -7.10 6.61
C SER A 134 -9.67 -5.71 6.05
N PHE A 135 -8.65 -4.85 5.94
CA PHE A 135 -8.77 -3.56 5.30
C PHE A 135 -9.00 -3.69 3.79
N PHE A 136 -8.20 -4.53 3.12
CA PHE A 136 -8.28 -4.72 1.66
C PHE A 136 -9.55 -5.48 1.22
N LYS A 137 -10.08 -6.35 2.08
CA LYS A 137 -11.34 -7.07 1.82
C LYS A 137 -12.56 -6.15 1.68
N LYS A 138 -12.51 -4.92 2.18
CA LYS A 138 -13.59 -3.92 2.08
C LYS A 138 -13.76 -3.38 0.65
N ASN A 139 -12.73 -3.50 -0.19
CA ASN A 139 -12.73 -3.16 -1.60
C ASN A 139 -11.86 -4.18 -2.36
N PRO A 140 -12.39 -5.33 -2.78
CA PRO A 140 -11.63 -6.39 -3.41
C PRO A 140 -11.04 -5.91 -4.75
N THR A 141 -9.76 -6.18 -4.96
CA THR A 141 -9.01 -5.79 -6.15
C THR A 141 -8.23 -6.97 -6.72
N PRO A 142 -7.94 -7.00 -8.03
CA PRO A 142 -7.21 -8.11 -8.65
C PRO A 142 -5.73 -8.16 -8.30
N ASN A 143 -5.20 -7.10 -7.67
CA ASN A 143 -3.78 -7.01 -7.31
C ASN A 143 -3.56 -6.00 -6.18
N ILE A 144 -2.36 -6.05 -5.59
CA ILE A 144 -1.95 -5.16 -4.48
C ILE A 144 -1.81 -3.70 -4.96
N TYR A 145 -1.36 -3.47 -6.19
CA TYR A 145 -1.22 -2.13 -6.76
C TYR A 145 -2.55 -1.36 -6.66
N GLU A 146 -3.65 -1.93 -7.14
CA GLU A 146 -4.97 -1.31 -7.04
C GLU A 146 -5.48 -1.24 -5.59
N ALA A 147 -5.15 -2.21 -4.73
CA ALA A 147 -5.57 -2.21 -3.34
C ALA A 147 -5.04 -1.00 -2.56
N LEU A 148 -3.83 -0.51 -2.90
CA LEU A 148 -3.19 0.62 -2.25
C LEU A 148 -3.90 1.97 -2.51
N GLN A 149 -4.84 2.07 -3.45
CA GLN A 149 -5.62 3.29 -3.69
C GLN A 149 -6.44 3.77 -2.47
N ASN A 150 -6.71 2.89 -1.51
CA ASN A 150 -7.44 3.23 -0.29
C ASN A 150 -6.52 3.63 0.88
N VAL A 151 -5.21 3.60 0.67
CA VAL A 151 -4.21 3.98 1.68
C VAL A 151 -3.93 5.47 1.58
N ASN A 152 -4.18 6.21 2.66
CA ASN A 152 -3.99 7.67 2.68
C ASN A 152 -2.53 8.04 2.33
N GLY A 153 -2.35 9.05 1.46
CA GLY A 153 -1.02 9.51 1.01
C GLY A 153 -0.24 8.50 0.16
N VAL A 154 -0.87 7.39 -0.25
CA VAL A 154 -0.34 6.42 -1.22
C VAL A 154 -1.28 6.40 -2.42
N ARG A 155 -0.74 6.64 -3.59
CA ARG A 155 -1.53 6.72 -4.80
C ARG A 155 -0.95 5.85 -5.92
N PRO A 156 -1.68 4.82 -6.40
CA PRO A 156 -1.44 4.23 -7.71
C PRO A 156 -1.71 5.26 -8.80
N GLN A 157 -0.66 5.72 -9.48
CA GLN A 157 -0.74 6.67 -10.58
C GLN A 157 -0.60 5.92 -11.90
N LEU A 158 -1.52 6.17 -12.84
CA LEU A 158 -1.38 5.68 -14.21
C LEU A 158 -0.49 6.64 -15.02
N ASN A 159 0.41 6.08 -15.80
CA ASN A 159 1.39 6.82 -16.62
C ASN A 159 1.19 6.57 -18.13
N CYS A 160 0.36 5.59 -18.49
CA CYS A 160 -0.01 5.28 -19.86
C CYS A 160 -1.50 4.96 -19.96
N ASN A 161 -2.16 5.56 -20.91
CA ASN A 161 -3.59 5.36 -21.12
C ASN A 161 -3.89 4.01 -21.82
N VAL A 162 -3.15 3.69 -22.88
CA VAL A 162 -3.37 2.49 -23.71
C VAL A 162 -3.01 1.22 -22.95
N CYS A 163 -1.86 1.17 -22.30
CA CYS A 163 -1.39 -0.02 -21.58
C CYS A 163 -1.80 -0.07 -20.11
N ASN A 164 -2.44 0.99 -19.55
CA ASN A 164 -2.86 1.12 -18.16
C ASN A 164 -1.77 0.71 -17.14
N THR A 165 -0.54 1.10 -17.44
CA THR A 165 0.60 0.92 -16.54
C THR A 165 0.80 2.15 -15.68
N GLY A 166 1.40 1.96 -14.53
CA GLY A 166 1.66 3.06 -13.61
C GLY A 166 2.53 2.63 -12.43
N ASP A 167 2.81 3.57 -11.56
CA ASP A 167 3.65 3.37 -10.38
C ASP A 167 2.96 3.84 -9.09
N ILE A 168 3.62 3.73 -7.95
CA ILE A 168 3.04 4.10 -6.66
C ILE A 168 3.70 5.35 -6.12
N HIS A 169 2.94 6.42 -6.01
CA HIS A 169 3.36 7.66 -5.38
C HIS A 169 3.14 7.63 -3.87
N ILE A 170 4.13 8.08 -3.10
CA ILE A 170 3.99 8.32 -1.66
C ILE A 170 4.15 9.82 -1.40
N ASN A 171 3.11 10.45 -0.83
CA ASN A 171 3.09 11.89 -0.55
C ASN A 171 3.42 12.75 -1.80
N GLY A 172 2.98 12.28 -2.98
CA GLY A 172 3.21 12.92 -4.27
C GLY A 172 4.63 12.74 -4.83
N LEU A 173 5.51 12.01 -4.16
CA LEU A 173 6.76 11.55 -4.74
C LEU A 173 6.49 10.32 -5.61
N GLU A 174 7.00 10.33 -6.82
CA GLU A 174 6.79 9.31 -7.86
C GLU A 174 7.33 7.93 -7.46
N GLY A 175 6.89 6.89 -8.17
CA GLY A 175 7.26 5.50 -7.91
C GLY A 175 8.74 5.21 -7.75
N PRO A 176 9.63 5.81 -8.56
CA PRO A 176 11.07 5.65 -8.40
C PRO A 176 11.65 6.07 -7.04
N TYR A 177 10.91 6.84 -6.24
CA TYR A 177 11.28 7.20 -4.86
C TYR A 177 10.68 6.27 -3.81
N THR A 178 9.89 5.29 -4.24
CA THR A 178 9.19 4.32 -3.39
C THR A 178 9.82 2.95 -3.50
N MET A 179 10.45 2.47 -2.43
CA MET A 179 10.98 1.10 -2.42
C MET A 179 9.88 0.10 -2.08
N VAL A 180 9.80 -0.99 -2.83
CA VAL A 180 8.88 -2.10 -2.55
C VAL A 180 9.65 -3.35 -2.15
N LEU A 181 9.23 -3.93 -1.02
CA LEU A 181 9.84 -5.11 -0.43
C LEU A 181 8.82 -6.26 -0.34
N LEU A 182 9.30 -7.48 -0.41
CA LEU A 182 8.57 -8.70 -0.07
C LEU A 182 9.32 -9.41 1.05
N ASP A 183 8.68 -9.59 2.21
CA ASP A 183 9.30 -10.14 3.42
C ASP A 183 10.65 -9.46 3.78
N GLY A 184 10.74 -8.13 3.57
CA GLY A 184 11.93 -7.32 3.84
C GLY A 184 13.00 -7.33 2.73
N MET A 185 12.81 -8.08 1.65
CA MET A 185 13.74 -8.14 0.53
C MET A 185 13.32 -7.19 -0.60
N PRO A 186 14.23 -6.40 -1.19
CA PRO A 186 13.93 -5.57 -2.34
C PRO A 186 13.61 -6.46 -3.56
N ILE A 187 12.36 -6.39 -4.01
CA ILE A 187 11.88 -7.14 -5.19
C ILE A 187 11.58 -6.23 -6.36
N VAL A 188 11.29 -4.96 -6.09
CA VAL A 188 10.89 -3.98 -7.08
C VAL A 188 11.95 -2.91 -7.15
N SER A 189 12.53 -2.76 -8.32
CA SER A 189 13.48 -1.73 -8.67
C SER A 189 13.40 -1.51 -10.17
N ALA A 190 13.40 -0.26 -10.59
CA ALA A 190 13.47 0.11 -11.98
C ALA A 190 12.37 -0.55 -12.84
N LEU A 191 12.73 -1.41 -13.79
CA LEU A 191 11.81 -2.08 -14.74
C LEU A 191 10.63 -2.77 -14.05
N SER A 192 10.83 -3.34 -12.87
CA SER A 192 9.78 -4.05 -12.15
C SER A 192 8.86 -3.16 -11.30
N THR A 193 9.09 -1.84 -11.24
CA THR A 193 8.26 -0.91 -10.47
C THR A 193 6.80 -0.94 -10.90
N VAL A 194 6.58 -1.06 -12.21
CA VAL A 194 5.25 -1.12 -12.81
C VAL A 194 4.60 -2.51 -12.67
N TYR A 195 5.36 -3.58 -12.81
CA TYR A 195 4.80 -4.95 -12.95
C TYR A 195 5.03 -5.83 -11.72
N GLY A 196 5.97 -5.50 -10.85
CA GLY A 196 6.39 -6.37 -9.74
C GLY A 196 5.31 -6.61 -8.67
N LEU A 197 4.37 -5.68 -8.50
CA LEU A 197 3.26 -5.80 -7.54
C LEU A 197 2.08 -6.61 -8.07
N SER A 198 1.91 -6.73 -9.37
CA SER A 198 0.73 -7.35 -10.01
C SER A 198 0.81 -8.81 -9.73
N GLY A 199 1.20 -9.68 -9.54
CA GLY A 199 1.15 -11.13 -9.40
C GLY A 199 1.46 -11.63 -7.98
N ILE A 200 1.40 -10.79 -6.97
CA ILE A 200 1.48 -11.27 -5.59
C ILE A 200 0.07 -11.73 -5.19
N PRO A 201 -0.15 -13.04 -4.91
CA PRO A 201 -1.46 -13.52 -4.53
C PRO A 201 -1.95 -12.86 -3.24
N ASN A 202 -3.09 -12.17 -3.27
CA ASN A 202 -3.67 -11.50 -2.09
C ASN A 202 -3.92 -12.47 -0.93
N ALA A 203 -4.24 -13.73 -1.25
CA ALA A 203 -4.45 -14.78 -0.27
C ALA A 203 -3.22 -15.08 0.61
N LEU A 204 -2.02 -14.73 0.16
CA LEU A 204 -0.76 -14.93 0.88
C LEU A 204 -0.37 -13.77 1.77
N VAL A 205 -0.94 -12.59 1.57
CA VAL A 205 -0.56 -11.41 2.34
C VAL A 205 -1.04 -11.55 3.79
N GLU A 206 -0.14 -11.34 4.73
CA GLU A 206 -0.46 -11.21 6.16
C GLU A 206 -0.72 -9.76 6.53
N ARG A 207 0.12 -8.83 6.05
CA ARG A 207 -0.04 -7.39 6.20
C ARG A 207 0.85 -6.64 5.21
N ILE A 208 0.52 -5.37 5.01
CA ILE A 208 1.38 -4.43 4.29
C ILE A 208 1.83 -3.37 5.29
N GLU A 209 3.14 -3.19 5.40
CA GLU A 209 3.77 -2.15 6.22
C GLU A 209 4.20 -0.98 5.32
N VAL A 210 3.78 0.23 5.65
CA VAL A 210 4.11 1.44 4.90
C VAL A 210 4.88 2.40 5.80
N VAL A 211 6.07 2.80 5.36
CA VAL A 211 6.86 3.85 5.98
C VAL A 211 6.89 5.04 5.04
N LYS A 212 6.38 6.19 5.49
CA LYS A 212 6.39 7.44 4.74
C LYS A 212 7.54 8.31 5.25
N GLY A 213 8.62 8.36 4.49
CA GLY A 213 9.82 9.11 4.84
C GLY A 213 11.12 8.32 4.64
N PRO A 214 12.27 8.88 5.07
CA PRO A 214 13.57 8.34 4.70
C PRO A 214 13.84 6.98 5.34
N ALA A 215 14.14 5.99 4.50
CA ALA A 215 14.53 4.65 4.90
C ALA A 215 15.85 4.18 4.26
N SER A 216 16.54 5.08 3.54
CA SER A 216 17.75 4.75 2.78
C SER A 216 18.91 4.25 3.65
N SER A 217 18.98 4.64 4.93
CA SER A 217 20.02 4.15 5.85
C SER A 217 19.94 2.66 6.17
N LEU A 218 18.78 2.01 5.99
CA LEU A 218 18.63 0.57 6.16
C LEU A 218 18.55 -0.18 4.83
N TYR A 219 17.86 0.40 3.85
CA TYR A 219 17.49 -0.28 2.62
C TYR A 219 18.30 0.18 1.40
N GLY A 220 19.08 1.28 1.53
CA GLY A 220 19.89 1.84 0.44
C GLY A 220 19.12 2.78 -0.47
N SER A 221 19.51 2.85 -1.74
CA SER A 221 18.89 3.71 -2.75
C SER A 221 17.41 3.40 -2.96
N GLU A 222 16.66 4.36 -3.52
CA GLU A 222 15.24 4.26 -3.86
C GLU A 222 14.27 4.42 -2.66
N ALA A 223 14.71 4.21 -1.41
CA ALA A 223 13.88 4.44 -0.22
C ALA A 223 13.90 5.91 0.25
N VAL A 224 13.67 6.85 -0.68
CA VAL A 224 13.72 8.29 -0.45
C VAL A 224 12.39 8.83 0.06
N GLY A 225 11.31 8.58 -0.66
CA GLY A 225 9.94 8.98 -0.32
C GLY A 225 9.29 8.09 0.72
N GLY A 226 9.74 6.84 0.76
CA GLY A 226 9.22 5.84 1.66
C GLY A 226 9.41 4.42 1.14
N LEU A 227 8.77 3.49 1.83
CA LEU A 227 8.78 2.11 1.40
C LEU A 227 7.46 1.40 1.73
N ILE A 228 7.17 0.37 0.95
CA ILE A 228 6.04 -0.54 1.11
C ILE A 228 6.62 -1.95 1.26
N ASN A 229 6.37 -2.58 2.39
CA ASN A 229 6.81 -3.95 2.65
C ASN A 229 5.61 -4.88 2.75
N ILE A 230 5.53 -5.84 1.84
CA ILE A 230 4.49 -6.85 1.80
C ILE A 230 4.98 -8.04 2.61
N ILE A 231 4.36 -8.27 3.76
CA ILE A 231 4.67 -9.41 4.62
C ILE A 231 3.74 -10.56 4.27
N THR A 232 4.32 -11.70 3.91
CA THR A 232 3.57 -12.91 3.59
C THR A 232 3.30 -13.73 4.83
N LYS A 233 2.21 -14.50 4.81
CA LYS A 233 1.79 -15.37 5.92
C LYS A 233 2.89 -16.34 6.33
N ASP A 234 2.97 -16.59 7.62
CA ASP A 234 3.78 -17.67 8.19
C ASP A 234 3.16 -19.03 7.79
N PRO A 235 3.90 -19.91 7.07
CA PRO A 235 3.38 -21.22 6.69
C PRO A 235 2.87 -22.05 7.87
N ASN A 236 3.43 -21.89 9.07
CA ASN A 236 3.00 -22.64 10.26
C ASN A 236 1.61 -22.22 10.73
N LYS A 237 1.24 -20.94 10.58
CA LYS A 237 -0.01 -20.35 11.05
C LYS A 237 -1.06 -20.19 9.95
N ALA A 238 -0.67 -20.39 8.70
CA ALA A 238 -1.57 -20.23 7.56
C ALA A 238 -2.71 -21.26 7.61
N PRO A 239 -3.90 -20.93 7.09
CA PRO A 239 -4.98 -21.89 6.89
C PRO A 239 -4.57 -23.03 5.98
N MET A 240 -5.19 -24.22 6.16
CA MET A 240 -4.99 -25.37 5.24
C MET A 240 -5.38 -25.01 3.81
N LEU A 241 -6.47 -24.25 3.64
CA LEU A 241 -6.93 -23.75 2.36
C LEU A 241 -7.57 -22.38 2.54
N SER A 242 -7.24 -21.45 1.68
CA SER A 242 -7.90 -20.14 1.57
C SER A 242 -8.08 -19.79 0.10
N THR A 243 -9.29 -19.40 -0.26
CA THR A 243 -9.65 -19.04 -1.64
C THR A 243 -10.41 -17.72 -1.63
N ASP A 244 -10.12 -16.85 -2.59
CA ASP A 244 -10.88 -15.64 -2.89
C ASP A 244 -11.08 -15.56 -4.39
N ILE A 245 -12.33 -15.67 -4.84
CA ILE A 245 -12.69 -15.65 -6.26
C ILE A 245 -13.72 -14.56 -6.46
N PHE A 246 -13.49 -13.68 -7.42
CA PHE A 246 -14.49 -12.71 -7.82
C PHE A 246 -14.54 -12.49 -9.32
N PHE A 247 -15.68 -12.01 -9.76
CA PHE A 247 -15.90 -11.57 -11.13
C PHE A 247 -16.69 -10.27 -11.17
N THR A 248 -16.56 -9.52 -12.26
CA THR A 248 -17.26 -8.26 -12.45
C THR A 248 -18.17 -8.31 -13.68
N THR A 249 -19.15 -7.40 -13.74
CA THR A 249 -20.02 -7.23 -14.91
C THR A 249 -19.24 -6.79 -16.16
N SER A 250 -18.02 -6.29 -16.01
CA SER A 250 -17.10 -6.00 -17.11
C SER A 250 -16.35 -7.26 -17.61
N LYS A 251 -16.67 -8.45 -17.07
CA LYS A 251 -16.01 -9.74 -17.38
C LYS A 251 -14.54 -9.82 -16.92
N GLU A 252 -14.21 -9.18 -15.79
CA GLU A 252 -12.97 -9.46 -15.08
C GLU A 252 -13.16 -10.72 -14.24
N TYR A 253 -12.20 -11.63 -14.28
CA TYR A 253 -12.16 -12.86 -13.48
C TYR A 253 -10.87 -12.85 -12.66
N ASN A 254 -10.98 -13.00 -11.35
CA ASN A 254 -9.83 -13.13 -10.46
C ASN A 254 -10.01 -14.34 -9.54
N ALA A 255 -8.98 -15.13 -9.40
CA ALA A 255 -8.93 -16.26 -8.48
C ALA A 255 -7.61 -16.26 -7.72
N ASP A 256 -7.70 -16.14 -6.39
CA ASP A 256 -6.60 -16.32 -5.46
C ASP A 256 -6.85 -17.60 -4.66
N VAL A 257 -5.91 -18.54 -4.72
CA VAL A 257 -5.97 -19.79 -3.97
C VAL A 257 -4.67 -19.96 -3.21
N SER A 258 -4.76 -20.28 -1.92
CA SER A 258 -3.57 -20.66 -1.14
C SER A 258 -3.85 -21.90 -0.30
N PHE A 259 -2.88 -22.78 -0.21
CA PHE A 259 -2.98 -24.00 0.58
C PHE A 259 -1.67 -24.31 1.30
N LYS A 260 -1.80 -24.90 2.48
CA LYS A 260 -0.69 -25.32 3.32
C LYS A 260 -0.51 -26.85 3.26
N VAL A 261 0.74 -27.28 3.15
CA VAL A 261 1.15 -28.67 3.29
C VAL A 261 2.26 -28.75 4.34
N ASN A 262 2.16 -29.72 5.26
CA ASN A 262 3.24 -30.00 6.19
C ASN A 262 4.07 -31.17 5.64
N ALA A 263 5.36 -30.93 5.40
CA ALA A 263 6.31 -31.98 4.99
C ALA A 263 6.88 -32.69 6.23
N ALA A 264 6.11 -33.64 6.74
CA ALA A 264 6.31 -34.26 8.04
C ALA A 264 6.48 -33.20 9.15
N ASP A 265 7.29 -33.48 10.18
CA ASP A 265 7.56 -32.50 11.24
C ASP A 265 8.71 -31.51 10.90
N LYS A 266 9.21 -31.53 9.67
CA LYS A 266 10.43 -30.80 9.29
C LYS A 266 10.19 -29.47 8.64
N ALA A 267 9.10 -29.32 7.89
CA ALA A 267 8.81 -28.08 7.18
C ALA A 267 7.30 -27.87 7.00
N SER A 268 6.90 -26.61 6.99
CA SER A 268 5.57 -26.16 6.55
C SER A 268 5.72 -25.43 5.23
N ILE A 269 4.89 -25.75 4.27
CA ILE A 269 4.91 -25.22 2.92
C ILE A 269 3.59 -24.50 2.65
N LEU A 270 3.65 -23.25 2.29
CA LEU A 270 2.49 -22.45 1.86
C LEU A 270 2.62 -22.16 0.37
N THR A 271 1.66 -22.64 -0.41
CA THR A 271 1.60 -22.36 -1.85
C THR A 271 0.43 -21.45 -2.15
N GLY A 272 0.63 -20.45 -3.00
CA GLY A 272 -0.39 -19.53 -3.47
C GLY A 272 -0.37 -19.43 -4.99
N ILE A 273 -1.55 -19.35 -5.57
CA ILE A 273 -1.78 -19.20 -7.01
C ILE A 273 -2.71 -18.02 -7.20
N ASN A 274 -2.35 -17.11 -8.08
CA ASN A 274 -3.25 -16.06 -8.58
C ASN A 274 -3.45 -16.24 -10.08
N TYR A 275 -4.70 -16.17 -10.51
CA TYR A 275 -5.07 -16.10 -11.92
C TYR A 275 -5.98 -14.89 -12.11
N PHE A 276 -5.66 -14.04 -13.10
CA PHE A 276 -6.47 -12.90 -13.50
C PHE A 276 -6.67 -12.91 -15.01
N ASN A 277 -7.91 -12.71 -15.45
CA ASN A 277 -8.26 -12.61 -16.87
C ASN A 277 -9.26 -11.49 -17.11
N PHE A 278 -8.96 -10.65 -18.08
CA PHE A 278 -9.85 -9.64 -18.62
C PHE A 278 -9.65 -9.55 -20.15
N GLN A 279 -10.68 -9.92 -20.92
CA GLN A 279 -10.61 -9.98 -22.39
C GLN A 279 -11.81 -9.26 -23.03
N ASN A 280 -12.47 -8.35 -22.29
CA ASN A 280 -13.63 -7.63 -22.79
C ASN A 280 -13.23 -6.26 -23.31
N ILE A 281 -13.30 -6.05 -24.61
CA ILE A 281 -13.02 -4.78 -25.26
C ILE A 281 -14.11 -3.77 -24.90
N ILE A 282 -13.71 -2.62 -24.36
CA ILE A 282 -14.60 -1.52 -23.96
C ILE A 282 -14.03 -0.23 -24.54
N ASP A 283 -14.90 0.55 -25.19
CA ASP A 283 -14.66 1.90 -25.69
C ASP A 283 -15.93 2.74 -25.42
N LYS A 284 -15.91 3.58 -24.39
CA LYS A 284 -17.07 4.40 -23.98
C LYS A 284 -17.00 5.83 -24.47
N ASN A 285 -15.83 6.32 -24.80
CA ASN A 285 -15.63 7.67 -25.32
C ASN A 285 -15.67 7.71 -26.86
N HIS A 286 -15.74 6.54 -27.52
CA HIS A 286 -15.82 6.39 -28.97
C HIS A 286 -14.61 6.96 -29.72
N ASP A 287 -13.42 6.78 -29.15
CA ASP A 287 -12.16 7.15 -29.80
C ASP A 287 -11.54 5.99 -30.62
N ASN A 288 -12.22 4.84 -30.67
CA ASN A 288 -11.78 3.59 -31.29
C ASN A 288 -10.57 2.92 -30.63
N PHE A 289 -10.28 3.28 -29.37
CA PHE A 289 -9.26 2.65 -28.56
C PHE A 289 -9.89 1.93 -27.36
N THR A 290 -9.19 0.96 -26.81
CA THR A 290 -9.61 0.26 -25.59
C THR A 290 -9.50 1.19 -24.38
N ASP A 291 -10.59 1.40 -23.63
CA ASP A 291 -10.59 2.14 -22.34
C ASP A 291 -9.77 1.41 -21.26
N MET A 292 -9.72 0.09 -21.34
CA MET A 292 -9.05 -0.79 -20.39
C MET A 292 -8.15 -1.76 -21.13
N THR A 293 -6.98 -1.98 -20.58
CA THR A 293 -6.03 -2.96 -21.11
C THR A 293 -6.54 -4.37 -20.87
N LEU A 294 -6.60 -5.16 -21.93
CA LEU A 294 -6.85 -6.59 -21.85
C LEU A 294 -5.65 -7.28 -21.21
N GLN A 295 -5.91 -8.29 -20.38
CA GLN A 295 -4.86 -8.87 -19.56
C GLN A 295 -5.15 -10.33 -19.24
N ASN A 296 -4.10 -11.15 -19.30
CA ASN A 296 -4.10 -12.51 -18.81
C ASN A 296 -2.84 -12.70 -17.94
N ARG A 297 -3.03 -13.08 -16.68
CA ARG A 297 -1.91 -13.22 -15.72
C ARG A 297 -2.06 -14.49 -14.92
N ILE A 298 -0.95 -15.21 -14.77
CA ILE A 298 -0.81 -16.31 -13.82
C ILE A 298 0.40 -16.05 -12.92
N SER A 299 0.26 -16.32 -11.64
CA SER A 299 1.37 -16.28 -10.69
C SER A 299 1.30 -17.44 -9.73
N LEU A 300 2.45 -18.03 -9.48
CA LEU A 300 2.68 -19.08 -8.50
C LEU A 300 3.69 -18.58 -7.47
N PHE A 301 3.35 -18.71 -6.19
CA PHE A 301 4.24 -18.40 -5.07
C PHE A 301 4.30 -19.59 -4.12
N GLN A 302 5.49 -19.97 -3.67
CA GLN A 302 5.65 -21.01 -2.67
C GLN A 302 6.64 -20.57 -1.61
N LYS A 303 6.25 -20.69 -0.33
CA LYS A 303 7.09 -20.35 0.83
C LYS A 303 7.24 -21.58 1.73
N TRP A 304 8.47 -21.85 2.09
CA TRP A 304 8.88 -22.93 2.98
C TRP A 304 9.36 -22.33 4.29
N ASP A 305 8.87 -22.84 5.40
CA ASP A 305 9.42 -22.63 6.73
C ASP A 305 10.00 -23.95 7.23
N ILE A 306 11.31 -23.99 7.43
CA ILE A 306 12.06 -25.19 7.76
C ILE A 306 12.45 -25.16 9.22
N LYS A 307 11.95 -26.10 10.00
CA LYS A 307 12.22 -26.23 11.43
C LYS A 307 13.68 -26.58 11.68
N ARG A 308 14.32 -25.81 12.53
CA ARG A 308 15.72 -26.00 12.91
C ARG A 308 15.85 -26.14 14.43
N LYS A 309 16.98 -26.68 14.88
CA LYS A 309 17.33 -26.75 16.30
C LYS A 309 17.32 -25.34 16.92
N ASN A 310 16.88 -25.23 18.16
CA ASN A 310 16.75 -23.99 18.92
C ASN A 310 15.79 -22.95 18.28
N ASN A 311 14.79 -23.40 17.52
CA ASN A 311 13.81 -22.56 16.83
C ASN A 311 14.44 -21.47 15.93
N ARG A 312 15.64 -21.70 15.40
CA ARG A 312 16.30 -20.79 14.47
C ARG A 312 15.53 -20.69 13.17
N GLN A 313 15.43 -19.48 12.67
CA GLN A 313 14.70 -19.21 11.45
C GLN A 313 15.41 -19.78 10.22
N PHE A 314 14.66 -20.44 9.36
CA PHE A 314 15.03 -20.72 7.98
C PHE A 314 13.78 -20.72 7.12
N SER A 315 13.66 -19.69 6.28
CA SER A 315 12.59 -19.60 5.30
C SER A 315 13.16 -19.44 3.89
N LEU A 316 12.50 -20.06 2.94
CA LEU A 316 12.81 -19.97 1.51
C LEU A 316 11.50 -19.74 0.77
N ALA A 317 11.48 -18.83 -0.19
CA ALA A 317 10.31 -18.58 -1.03
C ALA A 317 10.72 -18.44 -2.49
N GLY A 318 9.87 -18.93 -3.39
CA GLY A 318 10.01 -18.75 -4.83
C GLY A 318 8.71 -18.21 -5.42
N ARG A 319 8.82 -17.34 -6.42
CA ARG A 319 7.69 -16.84 -7.20
C ARG A 319 7.98 -16.92 -8.68
N TYR A 320 6.96 -17.29 -9.42
CA TYR A 320 6.91 -17.18 -10.87
C TYR A 320 5.68 -16.36 -11.26
N MET A 321 5.81 -15.46 -12.23
CA MET A 321 4.71 -14.70 -12.80
C MET A 321 4.88 -14.60 -14.31
N TYR A 322 3.79 -14.84 -15.03
CA TYR A 322 3.65 -14.52 -16.44
C TYR A 322 2.44 -13.60 -16.62
N GLU A 323 2.59 -12.57 -17.43
CA GLU A 323 1.51 -11.65 -17.79
C GLU A 323 1.60 -11.32 -19.28
N ASP A 324 0.45 -11.43 -19.95
CA ASP A 324 0.17 -10.97 -21.29
C ASP A 324 -0.85 -9.83 -21.20
N ARG A 325 -0.47 -8.67 -21.71
CA ARG A 325 -1.26 -7.44 -21.63
C ARG A 325 -1.23 -6.73 -22.96
N TRP A 326 -2.41 -6.23 -23.40
CA TRP A 326 -2.46 -5.35 -24.56
C TRP A 326 -3.63 -4.37 -24.49
N GLY A 327 -3.49 -3.23 -25.18
CA GLY A 327 -4.53 -2.24 -25.46
C GLY A 327 -4.24 -1.55 -26.78
N GLY A 328 -5.21 -0.80 -27.33
CA GLY A 328 -5.03 -0.10 -28.58
C GLY A 328 -6.30 0.02 -29.39
N ASP A 329 -6.15 0.15 -30.69
CA ASP A 329 -7.26 0.19 -31.67
C ASP A 329 -8.14 -1.05 -31.51
N LEU A 330 -9.48 -0.90 -31.60
CA LEU A 330 -10.45 -1.98 -31.41
C LEU A 330 -10.28 -3.13 -32.39
N ARG A 331 -9.60 -2.90 -33.52
CA ARG A 331 -9.31 -3.90 -34.57
C ARG A 331 -8.02 -4.67 -34.32
N TYR A 332 -7.24 -4.28 -33.24
CA TYR A 332 -5.96 -4.90 -32.98
C TYR A 332 -6.10 -6.34 -32.52
N ASP A 333 -5.25 -7.20 -33.09
CA ASP A 333 -5.01 -8.56 -32.67
C ASP A 333 -3.48 -8.86 -32.72
N SER A 334 -3.10 -10.06 -32.30
CA SER A 334 -1.68 -10.45 -32.23
C SER A 334 -0.97 -10.47 -33.59
N SER A 335 -1.66 -10.51 -34.72
CA SER A 335 -1.06 -10.48 -36.08
C SER A 335 -0.52 -9.09 -36.43
N PHE A 336 -1.01 -8.02 -35.78
CA PHE A 336 -0.57 -6.65 -35.97
C PHE A 336 0.57 -6.24 -35.03
N ARG A 337 1.00 -7.14 -34.11
CA ARG A 337 2.00 -6.84 -33.09
C ARG A 337 3.34 -6.43 -33.69
N GLY A 338 3.79 -5.21 -33.39
CA GLY A 338 5.03 -4.64 -33.92
C GLY A 338 4.92 -4.09 -35.35
N GLY A 339 3.71 -4.03 -35.91
CA GLY A 339 3.42 -3.43 -37.20
C GLY A 339 3.04 -1.95 -37.12
N ASP A 340 2.76 -1.36 -38.29
CA ASP A 340 2.41 0.06 -38.44
C ASP A 340 1.04 0.28 -39.14
N SER A 341 0.23 -0.78 -39.24
CA SER A 341 -1.08 -0.72 -39.89
C SER A 341 -2.23 -0.54 -38.90
N ILE A 342 -2.24 -1.30 -37.80
CA ILE A 342 -3.21 -1.20 -36.72
C ILE A 342 -2.39 -1.04 -35.41
N TYR A 343 -2.66 0.02 -34.67
CA TYR A 343 -1.90 0.33 -33.47
C TYR A 343 -2.36 -0.51 -32.26
N GLY A 344 -1.38 -1.06 -31.58
CA GLY A 344 -1.58 -1.69 -30.27
C GLY A 344 -0.31 -1.62 -29.44
N GLU A 345 -0.49 -1.52 -28.14
CA GLU A 345 0.57 -1.66 -27.14
C GLU A 345 0.41 -3.04 -26.50
N SER A 346 1.38 -3.91 -26.74
CA SER A 346 1.36 -5.30 -26.27
C SER A 346 2.61 -5.58 -25.45
N ILE A 347 2.42 -6.09 -24.24
CA ILE A 347 3.48 -6.26 -23.24
C ILE A 347 3.41 -7.69 -22.72
N TYR A 348 4.47 -8.46 -22.94
CA TYR A 348 4.69 -9.78 -22.33
C TYR A 348 5.72 -9.66 -21.24
N THR A 349 5.35 -10.08 -20.03
CA THR A 349 6.22 -10.06 -18.85
C THR A 349 6.41 -11.45 -18.31
N ASN A 350 7.67 -11.81 -18.07
CA ASN A 350 8.07 -13.06 -17.44
C ASN A 350 8.96 -12.75 -16.25
N ARG A 351 8.65 -13.30 -15.07
CA ARG A 351 9.36 -12.94 -13.86
C ARG A 351 9.57 -14.13 -12.92
N TRP A 352 10.82 -14.27 -12.44
CA TRP A 352 11.23 -15.23 -11.42
C TRP A 352 11.79 -14.53 -10.20
N GLU A 353 11.48 -15.05 -9.03
CA GLU A 353 12.03 -14.56 -7.77
C GLU A 353 12.36 -15.72 -6.84
N LEU A 354 13.46 -15.55 -6.12
CA LEU A 354 13.88 -16.38 -5.01
C LEU A 354 14.21 -15.51 -3.82
N LEU A 355 13.72 -15.84 -2.64
CA LEU A 355 13.93 -15.09 -1.39
C LEU A 355 14.27 -16.08 -0.27
N GLY A 356 15.16 -15.70 0.63
CA GLY A 356 15.47 -16.54 1.76
C GLY A 356 16.01 -15.78 2.97
N ASN A 357 15.71 -16.32 4.14
CA ASN A 357 16.26 -15.89 5.42
C ASN A 357 16.82 -17.10 6.17
N TYR A 358 18.05 -17.00 6.61
CA TYR A 358 18.77 -18.04 7.33
C TYR A 358 19.44 -17.49 8.57
N GLU A 359 18.97 -17.85 9.74
CA GLU A 359 19.61 -17.51 11.01
C GLU A 359 20.86 -18.38 11.22
N LEU A 360 22.01 -17.74 11.36
CA LEU A 360 23.29 -18.43 11.52
C LEU A 360 23.37 -19.19 12.87
N PRO A 361 24.10 -20.31 12.93
CA PRO A 361 24.15 -21.17 14.11
C PRO A 361 25.11 -20.65 15.22
N PHE A 362 25.14 -19.33 15.40
CA PHE A 362 25.93 -18.68 16.47
C PHE A 362 25.08 -18.41 17.70
N THR A 363 25.71 -18.06 18.82
CA THR A 363 25.03 -17.62 20.04
C THR A 363 24.43 -16.22 19.87
N GLU A 364 25.11 -15.37 19.16
CA GLU A 364 24.64 -14.04 18.74
C GLU A 364 23.61 -14.20 17.61
N LYS A 365 22.59 -13.34 17.64
CA LYS A 365 21.56 -13.34 16.59
C LYS A 365 22.08 -12.74 15.30
N MET A 366 22.43 -13.57 14.36
CA MET A 366 22.90 -13.17 13.04
C MET A 366 21.98 -13.76 11.96
N MET A 367 21.53 -12.92 11.05
CA MET A 367 20.61 -13.29 9.97
C MET A 367 21.25 -13.04 8.62
N LEU A 368 21.33 -14.08 7.81
CA LEU A 368 21.64 -14.00 6.38
C LEU A 368 20.33 -13.92 5.61
N SER A 369 20.13 -12.83 4.91
CA SER A 369 18.99 -12.60 4.02
C SER A 369 19.49 -12.52 2.58
N PHE A 370 18.78 -13.14 1.63
CA PHE A 370 19.17 -13.10 0.23
C PHE A 370 17.94 -13.12 -0.68
N SER A 371 18.08 -12.48 -1.83
CA SER A 371 17.09 -12.57 -2.92
C SER A 371 17.76 -12.56 -4.27
N TYR A 372 17.10 -13.19 -5.23
CA TYR A 372 17.39 -13.07 -6.65
C TYR A 372 16.08 -12.87 -7.39
N ASN A 373 16.06 -11.92 -8.30
CA ASN A 373 14.93 -11.74 -9.19
C ASN A 373 15.40 -11.51 -10.62
N GLU A 374 14.64 -12.04 -11.54
CA GLU A 374 14.83 -11.91 -12.97
C GLU A 374 13.52 -11.46 -13.59
N HIS A 375 13.57 -10.40 -14.40
CA HIS A 375 12.44 -9.82 -15.07
C HIS A 375 12.76 -9.67 -16.54
N GLU A 376 11.96 -10.29 -17.38
CA GLU A 376 12.05 -10.20 -18.82
C GLU A 376 10.77 -9.56 -19.36
N GLN A 377 10.95 -8.59 -20.25
CA GLN A 377 9.86 -7.85 -20.86
C GLN A 377 10.08 -7.81 -22.38
N ASP A 378 9.01 -8.15 -23.12
CA ASP A 378 8.91 -7.97 -24.56
C ASP A 378 7.68 -7.10 -24.85
N SER A 379 7.91 -5.82 -25.16
CA SER A 379 6.87 -4.84 -25.42
C SER A 379 6.90 -4.35 -26.85
N ARG A 380 5.72 -4.06 -27.38
CA ARG A 380 5.53 -3.41 -28.67
C ARG A 380 4.57 -2.26 -28.51
N TYR A 381 4.99 -1.07 -28.87
CA TYR A 381 4.22 0.17 -28.90
C TYR A 381 4.06 0.57 -30.35
N GLY A 382 3.00 0.08 -31.01
CA GLY A 382 2.93 0.08 -32.47
C GLY A 382 4.15 -0.60 -33.09
N LYS A 383 4.91 0.10 -33.92
CA LYS A 383 6.16 -0.41 -34.52
C LYS A 383 7.40 -0.35 -33.62
N THR A 384 7.33 0.41 -32.52
CA THR A 384 8.45 0.57 -31.56
C THR A 384 8.54 -0.67 -30.69
N SER A 385 9.72 -1.28 -30.63
CA SER A 385 9.99 -2.42 -29.77
C SER A 385 10.77 -1.98 -28.53
N TYR A 386 10.40 -2.56 -27.39
CA TYR A 386 11.19 -2.49 -26.18
C TYR A 386 11.33 -3.91 -25.59
N ILE A 387 12.55 -4.42 -25.66
CA ILE A 387 12.90 -5.76 -25.17
C ILE A 387 13.95 -5.55 -24.09
N ALA A 388 13.64 -5.99 -22.87
CA ALA A 388 14.51 -5.74 -21.72
C ALA A 388 14.63 -6.96 -20.81
N SER A 389 15.83 -7.14 -20.25
CA SER A 389 16.15 -8.14 -19.24
C SER A 389 16.81 -7.47 -18.05
N GLN A 390 16.27 -7.72 -16.85
CA GLN A 390 16.83 -7.24 -15.61
C GLN A 390 17.03 -8.38 -14.63
N LYS A 391 18.24 -8.48 -14.02
CA LYS A 391 18.57 -9.45 -12.99
C LYS A 391 19.11 -8.72 -11.77
N ILE A 392 18.52 -8.98 -10.59
CA ILE A 392 18.95 -8.36 -9.34
C ILE A 392 19.26 -9.46 -8.34
N GLY A 393 20.51 -9.50 -7.90
CA GLY A 393 20.94 -10.29 -6.75
C GLY A 393 21.14 -9.40 -5.54
N PHE A 394 20.60 -9.80 -4.40
CA PHE A 394 20.76 -9.09 -3.13
C PHE A 394 21.14 -10.08 -2.04
N THR A 395 22.10 -9.73 -1.21
CA THR A 395 22.43 -10.46 0.02
C THR A 395 22.76 -9.49 1.13
N GLN A 396 22.36 -9.82 2.35
CA GLN A 396 22.58 -9.00 3.52
C GLN A 396 22.82 -9.89 4.73
N LEU A 397 23.89 -9.63 5.48
CA LEU A 397 24.14 -10.21 6.77
C LEU A 397 23.92 -9.16 7.84
N THR A 398 23.05 -9.43 8.81
CA THR A 398 22.80 -8.56 9.97
C THR A 398 23.23 -9.25 11.25
N TRP A 399 23.75 -8.47 12.18
CA TRP A 399 24.05 -8.85 13.55
C TRP A 399 23.27 -7.99 14.51
N ASP A 400 22.38 -8.61 15.29
CA ASP A 400 21.50 -7.99 16.27
C ASP A 400 22.07 -8.25 17.67
N LYS A 401 22.38 -7.18 18.42
CA LYS A 401 23.02 -7.24 19.73
C LYS A 401 22.39 -6.29 20.73
N ASN A 402 21.91 -6.83 21.85
CA ASN A 402 21.44 -6.05 22.98
C ASN A 402 22.58 -5.81 23.97
N ALA A 403 22.80 -4.54 24.37
CA ALA A 403 23.82 -4.14 25.31
C ALA A 403 23.25 -3.10 26.32
N GLY A 404 22.54 -3.59 27.34
CA GLY A 404 21.87 -2.74 28.32
C GLY A 404 20.76 -1.90 27.71
N ASN A 405 20.91 -0.57 27.68
CA ASN A 405 19.95 0.35 27.09
C ASN A 405 20.12 0.51 25.57
N HIS A 406 21.13 -0.10 24.99
CA HIS A 406 21.45 -0.06 23.57
C HIS A 406 20.95 -1.32 22.86
N ASP A 407 20.26 -1.14 21.76
CA ASP A 407 19.81 -2.20 20.87
C ASP A 407 20.46 -2.02 19.49
N LEU A 408 21.64 -2.62 19.36
CA LEU A 408 22.56 -2.43 18.24
C LEU A 408 22.18 -3.35 17.06
N LEU A 409 22.29 -2.82 15.84
CA LEU A 409 22.17 -3.57 14.61
C LEU A 409 23.32 -3.20 13.68
N PHE A 410 24.13 -4.18 13.30
CA PHE A 410 25.17 -4.03 12.30
C PHE A 410 24.81 -4.84 11.05
N GLY A 411 25.21 -4.36 9.89
CA GLY A 411 24.96 -5.12 8.66
C GLY A 411 25.96 -4.82 7.56
N ILE A 412 26.15 -5.83 6.75
CA ILE A 412 26.82 -5.73 5.44
C ILE A 412 25.84 -6.20 4.38
N ALA A 413 25.79 -5.50 3.26
CA ALA A 413 24.89 -5.80 2.16
C ALA A 413 25.64 -5.73 0.83
N LEU A 414 25.18 -6.51 -0.13
CA LEU A 414 25.65 -6.48 -1.49
C LEU A 414 24.45 -6.56 -2.42
N ARG A 415 24.35 -5.60 -3.34
CA ARG A 415 23.37 -5.64 -4.44
C ARG A 415 24.12 -5.67 -5.75
N TYR A 416 23.77 -6.63 -6.58
CA TYR A 416 24.17 -6.75 -7.97
C TYR A 416 22.98 -6.47 -8.86
N THR A 417 23.13 -5.63 -9.86
CA THR A 417 22.09 -5.36 -10.85
C THR A 417 22.69 -5.50 -12.24
N TYR A 418 22.12 -6.39 -13.04
CA TYR A 418 22.32 -6.50 -14.47
C TYR A 418 21.10 -5.93 -15.18
N TYR A 419 21.32 -5.12 -16.20
CA TYR A 419 20.26 -4.58 -17.03
C TYR A 419 20.71 -4.52 -18.50
N ASP A 420 19.83 -4.95 -19.38
CA ASP A 420 20.03 -4.97 -20.81
C ASP A 420 18.72 -4.68 -21.53
N ASP A 421 18.75 -3.82 -22.54
CA ASP A 421 17.60 -3.52 -23.39
C ASP A 421 18.02 -3.23 -24.84
N ASN A 422 17.05 -3.01 -25.71
CA ASN A 422 17.32 -2.66 -27.11
C ASN A 422 17.31 -1.14 -27.38
N THR A 423 17.43 -0.30 -26.33
CA THR A 423 17.52 1.16 -26.45
C THR A 423 18.98 1.64 -26.49
N PRO A 424 19.24 2.92 -26.85
CA PRO A 424 20.57 3.49 -26.78
C PRO A 424 21.24 3.42 -25.41
N THR A 425 20.48 3.23 -24.31
CA THR A 425 21.02 3.15 -22.94
C THR A 425 21.99 1.99 -22.74
N THR A 426 21.77 0.87 -23.40
CA THR A 426 22.63 -0.31 -23.32
C THR A 426 23.38 -0.57 -24.62
N GLN A 427 23.62 0.48 -25.42
CA GLN A 427 24.44 0.42 -26.62
C GLN A 427 25.78 1.15 -26.41
N ASN A 428 26.83 0.65 -27.04
CA ASN A 428 28.13 1.30 -26.96
C ASN A 428 28.11 2.63 -27.75
N ALA A 429 28.58 3.72 -27.15
CA ALA A 429 28.67 5.03 -27.80
C ALA A 429 29.59 5.04 -29.04
N ASP A 430 30.44 4.04 -29.18
CA ASP A 430 31.29 3.87 -30.35
C ASP A 430 30.51 3.16 -31.46
N MET A 431 29.97 3.94 -32.41
CA MET A 431 29.16 3.45 -33.54
C MET A 431 29.91 2.42 -34.42
N LEU A 432 31.22 2.34 -34.36
CA LEU A 432 32.02 1.35 -35.08
C LEU A 432 31.98 -0.03 -34.45
N LYS A 433 31.60 -0.14 -33.18
CA LYS A 433 31.56 -1.42 -32.44
C LYS A 433 30.23 -2.12 -32.43
N ASN A 434 29.15 -1.43 -32.74
CA ASN A 434 27.74 -1.93 -32.77
C ASN A 434 27.47 -3.10 -31.78
N LYS A 435 28.03 -2.98 -30.57
CA LYS A 435 27.96 -4.02 -29.53
C LYS A 435 27.03 -3.59 -28.45
N ASN A 436 26.12 -4.50 -28.11
CA ASN A 436 25.35 -4.43 -26.90
C ASN A 436 26.28 -4.24 -25.68
N ALA A 437 25.96 -3.31 -24.79
CA ALA A 437 26.72 -2.95 -23.59
C ALA A 437 25.82 -2.94 -22.37
N PRO A 438 25.46 -4.11 -21.82
CA PRO A 438 24.62 -4.22 -20.65
C PRO A 438 25.14 -3.41 -19.47
N HIS A 439 24.26 -2.78 -18.73
CA HIS A 439 24.60 -2.00 -17.56
C HIS A 439 24.72 -2.89 -16.32
N ILE A 440 25.91 -2.99 -15.73
CA ILE A 440 26.19 -3.80 -14.56
C ILE A 440 26.55 -2.90 -13.39
N THR A 441 25.77 -2.95 -12.31
CA THR A 441 26.01 -2.17 -11.10
C THR A 441 26.28 -3.06 -9.91
N TRP A 442 27.37 -2.78 -9.20
CA TRP A 442 27.69 -3.34 -7.91
C TRP A 442 27.50 -2.29 -6.84
N LEU A 443 26.78 -2.65 -5.77
CA LEU A 443 26.48 -1.77 -4.65
C LEU A 443 26.77 -2.50 -3.34
N PRO A 444 28.05 -2.69 -2.94
CA PRO A 444 28.39 -3.10 -1.58
C PRO A 444 28.08 -1.97 -0.59
N GLY A 445 27.62 -2.35 0.59
CA GLY A 445 27.28 -1.39 1.65
C GLY A 445 27.50 -1.96 3.04
N ILE A 446 27.77 -1.08 3.97
CA ILE A 446 27.85 -1.38 5.41
C ILE A 446 26.94 -0.41 6.16
N PHE A 447 26.30 -0.88 7.22
CA PHE A 447 25.47 -0.01 8.05
C PHE A 447 25.54 -0.38 9.52
N ALA A 448 25.31 0.62 10.35
CA ALA A 448 25.15 0.44 11.78
C ALA A 448 23.97 1.27 12.26
N GLN A 449 23.25 0.74 13.24
CA GLN A 449 22.15 1.42 13.90
C GLN A 449 22.20 1.14 15.39
N ASP A 450 21.88 2.13 16.21
CA ASP A 450 21.73 2.01 17.65
C ASP A 450 20.39 2.60 18.08
N GLU A 451 19.55 1.77 18.71
CA GLU A 451 18.35 2.22 19.39
C GLU A 451 18.65 2.36 20.89
N ILE A 452 18.71 3.60 21.38
CA ILE A 452 19.06 3.93 22.75
C ILE A 452 17.79 4.19 23.56
N ALA A 453 17.49 3.34 24.52
CA ALA A 453 16.41 3.57 25.48
C ALA A 453 16.90 4.50 26.60
N LEU A 454 16.70 5.83 26.44
CA LEU A 454 17.04 6.82 27.48
C LEU A 454 16.17 6.65 28.73
N SER A 455 14.92 6.23 28.55
CA SER A 455 13.99 5.88 29.61
C SER A 455 12.83 5.03 29.02
N LYS A 456 11.88 4.61 29.87
CA LYS A 456 10.66 3.95 29.40
C LYS A 456 9.83 4.81 28.43
N LYS A 457 10.00 6.14 28.45
CA LYS A 457 9.25 7.11 27.63
C LYS A 457 10.04 7.66 26.45
N HIS A 458 11.36 7.64 26.49
CA HIS A 458 12.23 8.30 25.53
C HIS A 458 13.17 7.29 24.86
N LYS A 459 13.15 7.23 23.55
CA LYS A 459 14.04 6.40 22.76
C LYS A 459 14.63 7.23 21.60
N ILE A 460 15.91 7.06 21.35
CA ILE A 460 16.62 7.64 20.19
C ILE A 460 17.08 6.50 19.30
N LEU A 461 17.05 6.72 18.01
CA LEU A 461 17.66 5.85 17.01
C LEU A 461 18.67 6.69 16.23
N LEU A 462 19.89 6.20 16.15
CA LEU A 462 20.96 6.71 15.32
C LEU A 462 21.32 5.64 14.29
N GLY A 463 21.36 5.99 13.03
CA GLY A 463 21.73 5.08 11.95
C GLY A 463 22.66 5.76 10.96
N ILE A 464 23.57 4.97 10.40
CA ILE A 464 24.46 5.40 9.35
C ILE A 464 24.68 4.25 8.37
N ARG A 465 24.68 4.54 7.10
CA ARG A 465 25.00 3.60 6.04
C ARG A 465 25.98 4.22 5.05
N TYR A 466 26.94 3.42 4.64
CA TYR A 466 27.88 3.74 3.58
C TYR A 466 27.73 2.69 2.48
N ASP A 467 27.47 3.15 1.25
CA ASP A 467 27.44 2.35 0.04
C ASP A 467 28.51 2.84 -0.94
N TYR A 468 29.06 1.92 -1.72
CA TYR A 468 29.89 2.24 -2.86
C TYR A 468 29.19 1.82 -4.14
N ASN A 469 28.83 2.81 -4.97
CA ASN A 469 28.23 2.54 -6.28
C ASN A 469 29.34 2.49 -7.34
N SER A 470 29.36 1.45 -8.17
CA SER A 470 30.42 1.25 -9.19
C SER A 470 30.53 2.37 -10.22
N TYR A 471 29.49 3.21 -10.40
CA TYR A 471 29.48 4.36 -11.32
C TYR A 471 29.61 5.70 -10.60
N HIS A 472 28.95 5.85 -9.46
CA HIS A 472 28.83 7.15 -8.77
C HIS A 472 29.66 7.26 -7.48
N GLY A 473 30.43 6.22 -7.15
CA GLY A 473 31.36 6.23 -6.02
C GLY A 473 30.68 6.20 -4.66
N ASN A 474 31.16 7.01 -3.74
CA ASN A 474 30.85 6.97 -2.31
C ASN A 474 29.52 7.63 -1.98
N ILE A 475 28.67 6.93 -1.21
CA ILE A 475 27.35 7.38 -0.79
C ILE A 475 27.19 7.17 0.71
N LEU A 476 26.90 8.24 1.45
CA LEU A 476 26.68 8.21 2.89
C LEU A 476 25.25 8.66 3.22
N THR A 477 24.52 7.84 4.00
CA THR A 477 23.13 8.10 4.38
C THR A 477 22.94 8.00 5.88
N PRO A 478 23.11 9.12 6.63
CA PRO A 478 22.79 9.18 8.05
C PRO A 478 21.27 9.25 8.30
N ARG A 479 20.85 8.75 9.46
CA ARG A 479 19.48 8.78 9.95
C ARG A 479 19.43 9.06 11.45
N PHE A 480 18.42 9.81 11.85
CA PHE A 480 18.07 10.09 13.23
C PHE A 480 16.58 9.85 13.43
N ALA A 481 16.20 9.20 14.53
CA ALA A 481 14.82 9.19 14.98
C ALA A 481 14.75 9.38 16.50
N TYR A 482 13.71 10.09 16.94
CA TYR A 482 13.40 10.28 18.35
C TYR A 482 11.95 9.96 18.61
N LYS A 483 11.69 9.19 19.65
CA LYS A 483 10.36 8.83 20.13
C LYS A 483 10.16 9.31 21.55
N TRP A 484 9.03 9.97 21.79
CA TRP A 484 8.54 10.34 23.11
C TRP A 484 7.15 9.73 23.31
N ALA A 485 7.06 8.71 24.17
CA ALA A 485 5.82 8.15 24.68
C ALA A 485 5.39 8.95 25.92
N ILE A 486 4.58 9.97 25.75
CA ILE A 486 4.06 10.82 26.82
C ILE A 486 3.29 9.94 27.81
N ASP A 487 2.40 9.12 27.27
CA ASP A 487 1.66 8.04 27.92
C ASP A 487 1.37 6.93 26.88
N PRO A 488 0.74 5.78 27.23
CA PRO A 488 0.44 4.70 26.28
C PRO A 488 -0.45 5.09 25.11
N GLU A 489 -1.25 6.14 25.26
CA GLU A 489 -2.21 6.65 24.29
C GLU A 489 -1.65 7.85 23.49
N ASN A 490 -0.56 8.48 23.96
CA ASN A 490 0.05 9.68 23.37
C ASN A 490 1.50 9.44 22.97
N MET A 491 1.83 9.73 21.74
CA MET A 491 3.15 9.48 21.22
C MET A 491 3.57 10.52 20.18
N ILE A 492 4.79 11.03 20.31
CA ILE A 492 5.44 11.89 19.34
C ILE A 492 6.66 11.17 18.79
N ARG A 493 6.88 11.27 17.47
CA ARG A 493 8.08 10.80 16.79
C ARG A 493 8.61 11.86 15.86
N LEU A 494 9.92 12.07 15.90
CA LEU A 494 10.65 12.89 14.95
C LEU A 494 11.62 12.00 14.18
N ASN A 495 11.62 12.06 12.88
CA ASN A 495 12.55 11.34 12.02
C ASN A 495 13.24 12.33 11.08
N ALA A 496 14.55 12.19 10.91
CA ALA A 496 15.33 12.95 9.95
C ALA A 496 16.35 12.04 9.29
N GLY A 497 16.63 12.27 8.03
CA GLY A 497 17.62 11.47 7.31
C GLY A 497 17.84 11.98 5.89
N THR A 498 18.83 11.39 5.24
CA THR A 498 19.14 11.65 3.84
C THR A 498 18.73 10.45 2.99
N GLY A 499 18.39 10.72 1.75
CA GLY A 499 18.15 9.71 0.73
C GLY A 499 18.98 9.99 -0.52
N TYR A 500 19.20 8.95 -1.29
CA TYR A 500 19.79 9.09 -2.62
C TYR A 500 19.12 8.15 -3.60
N ARG A 501 19.17 8.52 -4.88
CA ARG A 501 18.70 7.68 -5.96
C ARG A 501 19.62 7.80 -7.18
N VAL A 502 19.88 6.65 -7.77
CA VAL A 502 20.56 6.54 -9.06
C VAL A 502 19.51 6.24 -10.10
N VAL A 503 19.36 7.10 -11.07
CA VAL A 503 18.31 7.02 -12.09
C VAL A 503 18.76 6.19 -13.29
N ASN A 504 17.83 5.40 -13.81
CA ASN A 504 17.91 4.84 -15.14
C ASN A 504 16.59 5.12 -15.87
N LEU A 505 16.60 6.07 -16.80
CA LEU A 505 15.42 6.65 -17.44
C LEU A 505 14.53 5.64 -18.13
N PHE A 506 15.12 4.77 -18.97
CA PHE A 506 14.34 3.80 -19.75
C PHE A 506 13.75 2.66 -18.92
N ARG A 507 14.18 2.52 -17.68
CA ARG A 507 13.57 1.56 -16.74
C ARG A 507 12.39 2.14 -15.96
N GLU A 508 12.37 3.47 -15.78
CA GLU A 508 11.54 4.13 -14.78
C GLU A 508 10.45 5.00 -15.40
N ASP A 509 10.69 5.55 -16.60
CA ASP A 509 9.72 6.41 -17.27
C ASP A 509 9.10 5.73 -18.48
N HIS A 510 7.82 5.39 -18.32
CA HIS A 510 7.05 4.71 -19.37
C HIS A 510 6.84 5.58 -20.62
N ALA A 511 6.72 6.89 -20.46
CA ALA A 511 6.59 7.83 -21.57
C ALA A 511 7.82 7.77 -22.51
N ALA A 512 9.01 7.51 -21.95
CA ALA A 512 10.23 7.31 -22.73
C ALA A 512 10.22 6.02 -23.56
N LEU A 513 9.43 5.01 -23.14
CA LEU A 513 9.40 3.69 -23.80
C LEU A 513 8.47 3.64 -24.99
N THR A 514 7.42 4.46 -25.02
CA THR A 514 6.37 4.39 -26.06
C THR A 514 6.87 4.82 -27.43
N GLY A 515 8.01 5.52 -27.50
CA GLY A 515 8.54 6.07 -28.75
C GLY A 515 7.70 7.20 -29.36
N ALA A 516 6.72 7.70 -28.60
CA ALA A 516 5.88 8.82 -29.04
C ALA A 516 6.67 10.14 -29.16
N ARG A 517 7.75 10.27 -28.37
CA ARG A 517 8.66 11.41 -28.37
C ARG A 517 10.11 10.94 -28.36
N GLU A 518 11.01 11.73 -28.97
CA GLU A 518 12.44 11.49 -28.87
C GLU A 518 12.94 11.74 -27.44
N VAL A 519 13.65 10.78 -26.88
CA VAL A 519 14.25 10.93 -25.54
C VAL A 519 15.66 11.51 -25.66
N ILE A 520 15.87 12.65 -25.01
CA ILE A 520 17.17 13.32 -24.94
C ILE A 520 17.64 13.39 -23.50
N VAL A 521 18.87 12.97 -23.25
CA VAL A 521 19.58 13.21 -22.00
C VAL A 521 20.54 14.37 -22.24
N ALA A 522 20.25 15.54 -21.68
CA ALA A 522 20.97 16.78 -21.99
C ALA A 522 22.41 16.76 -21.46
N ASN A 523 22.61 16.19 -20.26
CA ASN A 523 23.91 16.09 -19.60
C ASN A 523 24.06 14.73 -18.93
N GLU A 524 25.28 14.38 -18.48
CA GLU A 524 25.50 13.22 -17.62
C GLU A 524 24.70 13.37 -16.32
N LEU A 525 23.81 12.41 -16.04
CA LEU A 525 22.92 12.48 -14.90
C LEU A 525 23.64 12.10 -13.61
N ASN A 526 23.69 13.03 -12.68
CA ASN A 526 24.20 12.81 -11.34
C ASN A 526 23.15 12.19 -10.42
N PRO A 527 23.55 11.37 -9.43
CA PRO A 527 22.61 10.82 -8.45
C PRO A 527 21.85 11.92 -7.70
N GLU A 528 20.57 11.72 -7.54
CA GLU A 528 19.75 12.61 -6.75
C GLU A 528 20.05 12.48 -5.25
N ARG A 529 20.01 13.59 -4.54
CA ARG A 529 20.18 13.65 -3.08
C ARG A 529 19.05 14.38 -2.43
N SER A 530 18.52 13.83 -1.34
CA SER A 530 17.43 14.44 -0.58
C SER A 530 17.74 14.55 0.90
N TYR A 531 17.11 15.54 1.54
CA TYR A 531 17.07 15.75 2.98
C TYR A 531 15.62 15.68 3.43
N ASN A 532 15.34 14.84 4.41
CA ASN A 532 13.98 14.54 4.83
C ASN A 532 13.81 14.76 6.33
N VAL A 533 12.69 15.37 6.72
CA VAL A 533 12.27 15.52 8.11
C VAL A 533 10.78 15.20 8.22
N ASN A 534 10.42 14.33 9.18
CA ASN A 534 9.04 13.96 9.45
C ASN A 534 8.75 14.06 10.94
N LEU A 535 7.63 14.69 11.29
CA LEU A 535 7.11 14.73 12.66
C LEU A 535 5.76 14.00 12.67
N ASN A 536 5.60 13.07 13.61
CA ASN A 536 4.39 12.27 13.78
C ASN A 536 3.85 12.42 15.19
N TYR A 537 2.54 12.59 15.33
CA TYR A 537 1.82 12.60 16.59
C TYR A 537 0.65 11.63 16.54
N ILE A 538 0.60 10.71 17.50
CA ILE A 538 -0.49 9.76 17.66
C ILE A 538 -1.21 10.03 18.98
N ARG A 539 -2.55 10.12 18.91
CA ARG A 539 -3.43 10.21 20.07
C ARG A 539 -4.55 9.19 19.97
N LYS A 540 -4.77 8.42 21.05
CA LYS A 540 -5.85 7.45 21.17
C LYS A 540 -6.79 7.86 22.31
N PHE A 541 -8.08 7.67 22.12
CA PHE A 541 -9.11 7.93 23.10
C PHE A 541 -9.96 6.67 23.26
N PHE A 542 -10.19 6.29 24.50
CA PHE A 542 -11.13 5.24 24.88
C PHE A 542 -12.25 5.90 25.68
N ILE A 543 -13.42 6.02 25.06
CA ILE A 543 -14.58 6.70 25.65
C ILE A 543 -15.38 5.68 26.46
N LYS A 544 -16.03 6.13 27.55
CA LYS A 544 -16.71 5.27 28.53
C LYS A 544 -17.83 4.40 27.96
N ASP A 545 -18.40 4.76 26.83
CA ASP A 545 -19.43 3.97 26.11
C ASP A 545 -18.83 2.84 25.27
N GLY A 546 -17.50 2.67 25.27
CA GLY A 546 -16.78 1.68 24.47
C GLY A 546 -16.38 2.17 23.07
N THR A 547 -16.60 3.45 22.78
CA THR A 547 -16.11 4.06 21.53
C THR A 547 -14.59 4.24 21.59
N TYR A 548 -13.92 3.79 20.54
CA TYR A 548 -12.50 4.02 20.30
C TYR A 548 -12.31 5.08 19.21
N LEU A 549 -11.36 5.99 19.44
CA LEU A 549 -11.00 7.02 18.49
C LEU A 549 -9.47 7.17 18.48
N ALA A 550 -8.85 7.10 17.32
CA ALA A 550 -7.43 7.36 17.14
C ALA A 550 -7.18 8.39 16.05
N PHE A 551 -6.23 9.27 16.33
CA PHE A 551 -5.67 10.21 15.36
C PHE A 551 -4.19 9.91 15.17
N ASP A 552 -3.73 9.90 13.93
CA ASP A 552 -2.33 9.81 13.53
C ASP A 552 -2.03 10.97 12.58
N LEU A 553 -1.38 12.00 13.09
CA LEU A 553 -1.01 13.21 12.37
C LEU A 553 0.48 13.15 12.05
N SER A 554 0.83 13.29 10.76
CA SER A 554 2.22 13.34 10.32
C SER A 554 2.45 14.57 9.45
N THR A 555 3.54 15.27 9.68
CA THR A 555 4.04 16.31 8.76
C THR A 555 5.31 15.80 8.11
N PHE A 556 5.53 16.17 6.86
CA PHE A 556 6.71 15.79 6.12
C PHE A 556 7.30 16.96 5.33
N TYR A 557 8.62 16.94 5.21
CA TYR A 557 9.40 17.91 4.43
C TYR A 557 10.56 17.18 3.77
N THR A 558 10.62 17.20 2.44
CA THR A 558 11.68 16.59 1.63
C THR A 558 12.22 17.63 0.67
N TYR A 559 13.52 17.87 0.74
CA TYR A 559 14.24 18.80 -0.12
C TYR A 559 15.23 18.03 -0.99
N PHE A 560 15.21 18.30 -2.30
CA PHE A 560 16.16 17.76 -3.27
C PHE A 560 16.99 18.90 -3.85
N ASN A 561 18.30 18.71 -3.92
CA ASN A 561 19.19 19.71 -4.49
C ASN A 561 19.57 19.47 -5.95
N ASN A 562 19.32 18.30 -6.49
CA ASN A 562 19.69 17.92 -7.87
C ASN A 562 18.75 16.85 -8.45
N ARG A 563 17.44 17.00 -8.25
CA ARG A 563 16.45 16.08 -8.78
C ARG A 563 16.55 15.99 -10.30
N ILE A 564 16.39 14.78 -10.86
CA ILE A 564 16.27 14.58 -12.30
C ILE A 564 14.81 14.82 -12.69
N VAL A 565 14.61 15.61 -13.71
CA VAL A 565 13.27 15.98 -14.19
C VAL A 565 13.18 15.72 -15.69
N ALA A 566 12.00 15.28 -16.12
CA ALA A 566 11.60 15.20 -17.51
C ALA A 566 10.96 16.54 -17.91
N ASP A 567 11.57 17.26 -18.85
CA ASP A 567 10.94 18.42 -19.46
C ASP A 567 10.11 17.95 -20.66
N LEU A 568 8.79 18.04 -20.52
CA LEU A 568 7.81 17.66 -21.53
C LEU A 568 7.26 18.87 -22.30
N GLU A 569 7.66 20.07 -21.89
CA GLU A 569 7.03 21.34 -22.33
C GLU A 569 7.93 22.17 -23.26
N GLN A 570 9.26 21.97 -23.20
CA GLN A 570 10.22 22.75 -24.00
C GLN A 570 10.11 22.41 -25.49
N ASP A 571 9.88 21.15 -25.83
CA ASP A 571 9.76 20.66 -27.22
C ASP A 571 8.68 19.57 -27.26
N PRO A 572 7.59 19.75 -28.04
CA PRO A 572 6.49 18.79 -28.09
C PRO A 572 6.87 17.41 -28.67
N ASN A 573 8.01 17.33 -29.37
CA ASN A 573 8.53 16.08 -29.95
C ASN A 573 9.57 15.39 -29.08
N LYS A 574 9.95 16.00 -27.94
CA LYS A 574 11.05 15.53 -27.12
C LYS A 574 10.65 15.37 -25.67
N ILE A 575 11.31 14.48 -24.99
CA ILE A 575 11.38 14.39 -23.54
C ILE A 575 12.83 14.64 -23.15
N ILE A 576 13.09 15.79 -22.53
CA ILE A 576 14.46 16.19 -22.19
C ILE A 576 14.69 15.92 -20.71
N TYR A 577 15.63 15.03 -20.41
CA TYR A 577 16.02 14.70 -19.04
C TYR A 577 17.31 15.42 -18.66
N ASP A 578 17.28 16.08 -17.53
CA ASP A 578 18.46 16.71 -16.91
C ASP A 578 18.34 16.78 -15.40
N ASN A 579 19.45 16.97 -14.70
CA ASN A 579 19.42 17.37 -13.30
C ASN A 579 18.91 18.80 -13.18
N LEU A 580 17.95 19.01 -12.28
CA LEU A 580 17.29 20.29 -12.04
C LEU A 580 18.32 21.38 -11.66
N GLN A 581 18.37 22.47 -12.40
CA GLN A 581 19.17 23.65 -12.07
C GLN A 581 18.47 24.50 -11.00
N GLY A 582 18.48 23.97 -9.76
CA GLY A 582 17.74 24.54 -8.66
C GLY A 582 17.43 23.49 -7.58
N TYR A 583 16.18 23.47 -7.11
CA TYR A 583 15.78 22.51 -6.09
C TYR A 583 14.32 22.03 -6.29
N ALA A 584 14.03 20.84 -5.79
CA ALA A 584 12.65 20.37 -5.67
C ALA A 584 12.24 20.24 -4.21
N LEU A 585 10.97 20.48 -3.94
CA LEU A 585 10.41 20.49 -2.60
C LEU A 585 9.12 19.68 -2.56
N SER A 586 9.04 18.71 -1.63
CA SER A 586 7.82 18.02 -1.25
C SER A 586 7.56 18.26 0.22
N LYS A 587 6.41 18.83 0.59
CA LYS A 587 6.01 19.05 1.97
C LYS A 587 4.51 18.90 2.15
N GLY A 588 4.08 18.53 3.36
CA GLY A 588 2.66 18.37 3.60
C GLY A 588 2.31 17.82 4.96
N ILE A 589 1.03 17.50 5.11
CA ILE A 589 0.42 16.98 6.33
C ILE A 589 -0.46 15.79 5.96
N ASN A 590 -0.28 14.68 6.66
CA ASN A 590 -1.15 13.51 6.60
C ASN A 590 -1.92 13.41 7.92
N LEU A 591 -3.22 13.22 7.86
CA LEU A 591 -4.07 12.91 9.01
C LEU A 591 -4.78 11.58 8.73
N ASN A 592 -4.61 10.61 9.61
CA ASN A 592 -5.39 9.38 9.64
C ASN A 592 -6.27 9.37 10.89
N MET A 593 -7.50 8.88 10.74
CA MET A 593 -8.49 8.76 11.79
C MET A 593 -9.10 7.36 11.75
N ASP A 594 -9.16 6.70 12.90
CA ASP A 594 -9.85 5.42 13.08
C ASP A 594 -10.86 5.56 14.23
N ILE A 595 -12.12 5.34 13.93
CA ILE A 595 -13.24 5.41 14.89
C ILE A 595 -13.95 4.07 14.87
N SER A 596 -14.10 3.45 16.04
CA SER A 596 -14.85 2.22 16.20
C SER A 596 -15.91 2.39 17.28
N PHE A 597 -17.17 2.18 16.91
CA PHE A 597 -18.31 2.26 17.82
C PHE A 597 -18.73 0.87 18.28
N PRO A 598 -19.22 0.72 19.53
CA PRO A 598 -19.65 -0.57 20.07
C PRO A 598 -20.81 -1.23 19.31
N PHE A 599 -21.62 -0.44 18.61
CA PHE A 599 -22.75 -0.93 17.83
C PHE A 599 -22.40 -1.46 16.43
N GLY A 600 -21.08 -1.61 16.13
CA GLY A 600 -20.59 -2.24 14.90
C GLY A 600 -20.27 -1.29 13.75
N LEU A 601 -20.34 0.04 13.96
CA LEU A 601 -19.86 1.03 13.00
C LEU A 601 -18.35 1.26 13.17
N GLN A 602 -17.59 1.17 12.09
CA GLN A 602 -16.19 1.54 12.01
C GLN A 602 -15.98 2.56 10.89
N ILE A 603 -15.21 3.61 11.15
CA ILE A 603 -14.84 4.63 10.18
C ILE A 603 -13.31 4.74 10.18
N ILE A 604 -12.69 4.46 9.05
CA ILE A 604 -11.30 4.74 8.78
C ILE A 604 -11.28 5.85 7.74
N ALA A 605 -10.67 6.99 8.04
CA ALA A 605 -10.59 8.11 7.11
C ALA A 605 -9.18 8.68 7.13
N GLY A 606 -8.72 9.16 5.99
CA GLY A 606 -7.44 9.82 5.85
C GLY A 606 -7.51 11.01 4.93
N GLY A 607 -6.72 12.03 5.22
CA GLY A 607 -6.54 13.20 4.36
C GLY A 607 -5.08 13.58 4.29
N THR A 608 -4.59 13.86 3.09
CA THR A 608 -3.25 14.37 2.84
C THR A 608 -3.35 15.68 2.10
N TRP A 609 -2.79 16.73 2.69
CA TRP A 609 -2.55 17.99 2.00
C TRP A 609 -1.05 18.11 1.74
N MET A 610 -0.67 18.40 0.48
CA MET A 610 0.71 18.43 0.06
C MET A 610 1.00 19.48 -0.99
N GLU A 611 2.24 19.91 -1.04
CA GLU A 611 2.78 20.81 -2.04
C GLU A 611 4.08 20.23 -2.58
N ASN A 612 4.06 19.84 -3.87
CA ASN A 612 5.19 19.33 -4.61
C ASN A 612 5.57 20.31 -5.71
N THR A 613 6.74 20.90 -5.61
CA THR A 613 7.19 21.97 -6.51
C THR A 613 8.62 21.78 -6.97
N LEU A 614 8.85 22.21 -8.19
CA LEU A 614 10.18 22.35 -8.80
C LEU A 614 10.51 23.85 -8.85
N ASN A 615 11.72 24.21 -8.48
CA ASN A 615 12.26 25.56 -8.66
C ASN A 615 13.45 25.46 -9.62
N GLN A 616 13.28 25.99 -10.81
CA GLN A 616 14.30 25.99 -11.86
C GLN A 616 14.55 27.43 -12.30
N ASN A 617 15.81 27.86 -12.20
CA ASN A 617 16.20 29.23 -12.56
C ASN A 617 15.35 30.33 -11.88
N GLY A 618 14.91 30.10 -10.63
CA GLY A 618 14.06 31.04 -9.89
C GLY A 618 12.56 30.95 -10.20
N VAL A 619 12.16 30.15 -11.19
CA VAL A 619 10.74 29.92 -11.53
C VAL A 619 10.25 28.70 -10.75
N ARG A 620 9.17 28.88 -9.99
CA ARG A 620 8.54 27.80 -9.22
C ARG A 620 7.34 27.25 -9.97
N THR A 621 7.36 25.95 -10.24
CA THR A 621 6.28 25.23 -10.91
C THR A 621 5.77 24.08 -10.05
N GLN A 622 4.48 23.75 -10.17
CA GLN A 622 3.92 22.55 -9.54
C GLN A 622 4.34 21.32 -10.36
N GLN A 623 4.72 20.24 -9.66
CA GLN A 623 4.99 18.95 -10.29
C GLN A 623 3.77 18.46 -11.07
N LEU A 624 4.00 17.91 -12.26
CA LEU A 624 2.95 17.29 -13.08
C LEU A 624 2.31 16.09 -12.38
N LEU A 625 1.08 15.79 -12.72
CA LEU A 625 0.31 14.63 -12.23
C LEU A 625 0.32 14.48 -10.70
N THR A 626 0.41 15.61 -9.96
CA THR A 626 0.43 15.60 -8.51
C THR A 626 -0.63 16.55 -7.96
N GLU A 627 -1.54 16.00 -7.18
CA GLU A 627 -2.61 16.72 -6.50
C GLU A 627 -2.10 17.48 -5.26
N LYS A 628 -2.83 18.52 -4.85
CA LYS A 628 -2.58 19.23 -3.58
C LYS A 628 -3.30 18.61 -2.39
N PHE A 629 -4.40 17.91 -2.65
CA PHE A 629 -5.18 17.23 -1.63
C PHE A 629 -5.65 15.88 -2.14
N THR A 630 -5.52 14.86 -1.27
CA THR A 630 -6.13 13.56 -1.44
C THR A 630 -6.82 13.14 -0.14
N GLY A 631 -7.98 12.51 -0.28
CA GLY A 631 -8.71 11.93 0.84
C GLY A 631 -9.10 10.49 0.56
N THR A 632 -9.11 9.65 1.60
CA THR A 632 -9.55 8.25 1.54
C THR A 632 -10.48 7.94 2.70
N TRP A 633 -11.42 7.03 2.50
CA TRP A 633 -12.29 6.55 3.56
C TRP A 633 -12.72 5.11 3.37
N ALA A 634 -13.01 4.46 4.50
CA ALA A 634 -13.69 3.18 4.58
C ALA A 634 -14.66 3.24 5.78
N VAL A 635 -15.95 3.25 5.49
CA VAL A 635 -17.02 3.22 6.47
C VAL A 635 -17.64 1.83 6.44
N SER A 636 -17.55 1.12 7.53
CA SER A 636 -18.03 -0.26 7.66
C SER A 636 -19.08 -0.35 8.74
N TYR A 637 -20.20 -1.00 8.44
CA TYR A 637 -21.21 -1.32 9.42
C TYR A 637 -21.49 -2.81 9.42
N THR A 638 -21.26 -3.45 10.56
CA THR A 638 -21.57 -4.86 10.77
C THR A 638 -22.86 -4.99 11.55
N TYR A 639 -23.85 -5.65 10.96
CA TYR A 639 -25.12 -5.95 11.61
C TYR A 639 -25.04 -7.31 12.31
N PRO A 640 -24.85 -7.35 13.65
CA PRO A 640 -24.47 -8.58 14.36
C PRO A 640 -25.50 -9.72 14.23
N LYS A 641 -26.80 -9.39 14.17
CA LYS A 641 -27.89 -10.39 14.16
C LYS A 641 -28.02 -11.15 12.82
N SER A 642 -27.60 -10.56 11.70
CA SER A 642 -27.77 -11.14 10.36
C SER A 642 -26.48 -11.65 9.75
N ASN A 643 -25.32 -11.46 10.42
CA ASN A 643 -24.00 -11.74 9.85
C ASN A 643 -23.73 -11.02 8.52
N ILE A 644 -24.29 -9.82 8.38
CA ILE A 644 -24.11 -8.97 7.21
C ILE A 644 -23.25 -7.78 7.59
N SER A 645 -22.27 -7.46 6.77
CA SER A 645 -21.55 -6.19 6.83
C SER A 645 -21.71 -5.41 5.53
N ILE A 646 -21.74 -4.07 5.66
CA ILE A 646 -21.75 -3.14 4.54
C ILE A 646 -20.49 -2.29 4.66
N ASP A 647 -19.73 -2.23 3.58
CA ASP A 647 -18.52 -1.43 3.47
C ASP A 647 -18.70 -0.37 2.37
N TYR A 648 -18.53 0.90 2.72
CA TYR A 648 -18.49 2.01 1.79
C TYR A 648 -17.09 2.59 1.79
N THR A 649 -16.39 2.46 0.66
CA THR A 649 -15.01 2.91 0.49
C THR A 649 -14.89 3.94 -0.61
N GLY A 650 -13.90 4.81 -0.51
CA GLY A 650 -13.66 5.76 -1.57
C GLY A 650 -12.39 6.57 -1.38
N ASN A 651 -12.11 7.34 -2.42
CA ASN A 651 -11.06 8.33 -2.46
C ASN A 651 -11.53 9.60 -3.16
N VAL A 652 -10.84 10.70 -2.94
CA VAL A 652 -11.07 11.98 -3.61
C VAL A 652 -9.72 12.65 -3.85
N TYR A 653 -9.60 13.29 -5.02
CA TYR A 653 -8.39 14.00 -5.44
C TYR A 653 -8.72 15.40 -5.91
N SER A 654 -7.91 16.37 -5.48
CA SER A 654 -7.99 17.75 -5.98
C SER A 654 -7.41 17.87 -7.40
N PRO A 655 -7.65 18.98 -8.10
CA PRO A 655 -7.04 19.24 -9.40
C PRO A 655 -5.51 19.11 -9.35
N MET A 656 -4.95 18.52 -10.39
CA MET A 656 -3.52 18.39 -10.62
C MET A 656 -3.14 18.95 -11.99
N ARG A 657 -1.93 19.44 -12.13
CA ARG A 657 -1.38 19.92 -13.40
C ARG A 657 -1.16 18.72 -14.33
N LEU A 658 -1.58 18.84 -15.58
CA LEU A 658 -1.51 17.79 -16.60
C LEU A 658 -0.48 18.15 -17.68
N PRO A 659 0.18 17.14 -18.29
CA PRO A 659 1.11 17.36 -19.39
C PRO A 659 0.35 17.74 -20.66
N LEU A 660 0.71 18.85 -21.29
CA LEU A 660 0.22 19.25 -22.60
C LEU A 660 1.32 19.11 -23.63
N LEU A 661 0.96 18.81 -24.88
CA LEU A 661 1.93 18.67 -25.98
C LEU A 661 2.47 20.03 -26.46
N SER A 662 1.63 21.07 -26.42
CA SER A 662 2.00 22.42 -26.87
C SER A 662 1.06 23.48 -26.26
N SER A 663 1.36 24.75 -26.50
CA SER A 663 0.50 25.87 -26.12
C SER A 663 -0.83 25.90 -26.87
N THR A 664 -0.92 25.25 -28.01
CA THR A 664 -2.16 25.14 -28.82
C THR A 664 -2.97 23.87 -28.50
N ASP A 665 -2.50 23.03 -27.60
CA ASP A 665 -3.21 21.83 -27.17
C ASP A 665 -4.57 22.20 -26.53
N PRO A 666 -5.70 21.76 -27.06
CA PRO A 666 -7.02 22.13 -26.55
C PRO A 666 -7.42 21.39 -25.30
N ARG A 667 -6.62 20.40 -24.83
CA ARG A 667 -6.89 19.67 -23.61
C ARG A 667 -6.73 20.55 -22.36
N SER A 668 -7.40 20.19 -21.27
CA SER A 668 -7.29 20.97 -20.03
C SER A 668 -5.89 20.89 -19.43
N PRO A 669 -5.30 22.03 -18.98
CA PRO A 669 -4.00 22.02 -18.29
C PRO A 669 -4.09 21.45 -16.86
N SER A 670 -5.30 21.19 -16.35
CA SER A 670 -5.51 20.61 -15.03
C SER A 670 -6.71 19.66 -15.00
N SER A 671 -6.60 18.62 -14.17
CA SER A 671 -7.73 17.74 -13.92
C SER A 671 -8.85 18.45 -13.13
N PRO A 672 -10.09 17.98 -13.20
CA PRO A 672 -11.12 18.38 -12.24
C PRO A 672 -10.87 17.75 -10.86
N TRP A 673 -11.70 18.10 -9.86
CA TRP A 673 -11.90 17.25 -8.70
C TRP A 673 -12.55 15.93 -9.12
N TRP A 674 -12.06 14.81 -8.61
CA TRP A 674 -12.64 13.51 -8.93
C TRP A 674 -12.60 12.55 -7.75
N SER A 675 -13.46 11.55 -7.78
CA SER A 675 -13.61 10.57 -6.69
C SER A 675 -14.05 9.22 -7.27
N ILE A 676 -13.48 8.16 -6.73
CA ILE A 676 -13.94 6.79 -6.96
C ILE A 676 -14.54 6.27 -5.66
N GLN A 677 -15.78 5.82 -5.72
CA GLN A 677 -16.54 5.35 -4.57
C GLN A 677 -17.08 3.96 -4.83
N ASN A 678 -17.03 3.10 -3.81
CA ASN A 678 -17.42 1.71 -3.92
C ASN A 678 -18.30 1.33 -2.73
N ILE A 679 -19.22 0.40 -2.96
CA ILE A 679 -20.02 -0.21 -1.90
C ILE A 679 -19.95 -1.72 -2.02
N GLN A 680 -19.81 -2.40 -0.88
CA GLN A 680 -19.80 -3.85 -0.77
C GLN A 680 -20.74 -4.30 0.33
N LEU A 681 -21.44 -5.39 0.11
CA LEU A 681 -22.17 -6.15 1.11
C LEU A 681 -21.52 -7.52 1.24
N THR A 682 -21.25 -7.93 2.49
CA THR A 682 -20.62 -9.22 2.81
C THR A 682 -21.52 -10.00 3.74
N TYR A 683 -21.75 -11.28 3.41
CA TYR A 683 -22.47 -12.23 4.26
C TYR A 683 -21.54 -13.29 4.82
N THR A 684 -21.45 -13.39 6.15
CA THR A 684 -20.55 -14.29 6.90
C THR A 684 -21.29 -15.35 7.74
N GLY A 685 -22.58 -15.60 7.45
CA GLY A 685 -23.41 -16.54 8.23
C GLY A 685 -23.01 -18.01 8.07
N LEU A 686 -22.17 -18.36 7.13
CA LEU A 686 -21.63 -19.71 6.94
C LEU A 686 -20.22 -19.84 7.54
N LYS A 687 -19.97 -20.90 8.32
CA LYS A 687 -18.72 -21.05 9.10
C LYS A 687 -17.42 -20.99 8.29
N LYS A 688 -17.43 -21.34 7.00
CA LYS A 688 -16.23 -21.43 6.17
C LYS A 688 -16.29 -20.61 4.90
N VAL A 689 -17.43 -20.00 4.61
CA VAL A 689 -17.73 -19.31 3.35
C VAL A 689 -18.22 -17.90 3.64
N GLU A 690 -17.62 -16.94 2.97
CA GLU A 690 -18.10 -15.55 2.90
C GLU A 690 -18.56 -15.28 1.46
N PHE A 691 -19.77 -14.77 1.28
CA PHE A 691 -20.22 -14.22 0.00
C PHE A 691 -20.15 -12.70 0.07
N TYR A 692 -19.69 -12.09 -1.00
CA TYR A 692 -19.69 -10.63 -1.10
C TYR A 692 -20.06 -10.17 -2.51
N PHE A 693 -20.75 -9.05 -2.57
CA PHE A 693 -21.14 -8.41 -3.82
C PHE A 693 -21.22 -6.90 -3.61
N GLY A 694 -21.15 -6.17 -4.72
CA GLY A 694 -21.18 -4.72 -4.62
C GLY A 694 -21.04 -4.03 -5.96
N ILE A 695 -20.80 -2.73 -5.88
CA ILE A 695 -20.65 -1.87 -7.04
C ILE A 695 -19.37 -1.06 -6.85
N LYS A 696 -18.51 -1.06 -7.86
CA LYS A 696 -17.34 -0.21 -7.98
C LYS A 696 -17.64 1.02 -8.82
N ASN A 697 -17.01 2.14 -8.48
CA ASN A 697 -17.15 3.43 -9.14
C ASN A 697 -18.63 3.87 -9.24
N LEU A 698 -19.28 4.02 -8.07
CA LEU A 698 -20.70 4.42 -7.96
C LEU A 698 -21.05 5.69 -8.74
N LEU A 699 -20.09 6.62 -8.86
CA LEU A 699 -20.28 7.87 -9.60
C LEU A 699 -20.16 7.71 -11.11
N ASN A 700 -19.77 6.52 -11.58
CA ASN A 700 -19.47 6.24 -12.99
C ASN A 700 -18.53 7.29 -13.60
N TRP A 701 -17.55 7.72 -12.81
CA TRP A 701 -16.59 8.73 -13.22
C TRP A 701 -15.42 8.07 -13.97
N THR A 702 -15.02 8.66 -15.07
CA THR A 702 -13.80 8.29 -15.81
C THR A 702 -13.18 9.56 -16.41
N PRO A 703 -11.84 9.66 -16.53
CA PRO A 703 -11.19 10.83 -17.09
C PRO A 703 -11.48 11.03 -18.59
N ASN A 704 -11.77 9.98 -19.32
CA ASN A 704 -12.05 10.00 -20.75
C ASN A 704 -13.52 10.31 -21.09
N LYS A 705 -14.42 10.42 -20.10
CA LYS A 705 -15.84 10.69 -20.35
C LYS A 705 -16.03 12.10 -20.91
N GLY A 706 -16.44 12.17 -22.18
CA GLY A 706 -16.62 13.44 -22.88
C GLY A 706 -15.33 14.18 -23.20
N ASN A 707 -14.19 13.53 -23.10
CA ASN A 707 -12.87 14.06 -23.44
C ASN A 707 -12.22 13.23 -24.56
N PRO A 708 -12.42 13.57 -25.84
CA PRO A 708 -11.86 12.81 -26.96
C PRO A 708 -10.34 12.94 -27.10
N PHE A 709 -9.72 13.89 -26.39
CA PHE A 709 -8.28 14.12 -26.42
C PHE A 709 -7.49 13.36 -25.34
N ILE A 710 -8.11 12.42 -24.63
CA ILE A 710 -7.38 11.64 -23.61
C ILE A 710 -6.23 10.84 -24.26
N ILE A 711 -6.45 10.37 -25.51
CA ILE A 711 -5.39 9.84 -26.39
C ILE A 711 -5.30 10.77 -27.58
N ALA A 712 -4.29 11.66 -27.60
CA ALA A 712 -4.13 12.62 -28.68
C ALA A 712 -3.96 11.90 -30.01
N ARG A 713 -4.76 12.31 -31.02
CA ARG A 713 -4.72 11.76 -32.37
C ARG A 713 -4.94 10.24 -32.43
N ALA A 714 -5.88 9.72 -31.67
CA ALA A 714 -6.25 8.30 -31.72
C ALA A 714 -6.60 7.80 -33.15
N HIS A 715 -7.05 8.68 -34.03
CA HIS A 715 -7.32 8.39 -35.44
C HIS A 715 -6.04 8.31 -36.32
N ASP A 716 -4.91 8.81 -35.83
CA ASP A 716 -3.60 8.76 -36.50
C ASP A 716 -2.48 8.40 -35.51
N PRO A 717 -2.53 7.19 -34.93
CA PRO A 717 -1.60 6.80 -33.85
C PRO A 717 -0.17 6.54 -34.31
N PHE A 718 0.07 6.57 -35.61
CA PHE A 718 1.42 6.48 -36.21
C PHE A 718 1.92 7.82 -36.76
N ASP A 719 1.22 8.91 -36.48
CA ASP A 719 1.54 10.28 -36.94
C ASP A 719 1.79 10.40 -38.46
N LYS A 720 1.07 9.60 -39.27
CA LYS A 720 1.24 9.55 -40.74
C LYS A 720 0.80 10.84 -41.43
N LYS A 721 -0.05 11.64 -40.76
CA LYS A 721 -0.57 12.93 -41.23
C LYS A 721 0.01 14.11 -40.45
N VAL A 722 1.07 13.90 -39.70
CA VAL A 722 1.80 14.99 -39.02
C VAL A 722 2.84 15.57 -39.96
N ASN A 723 2.79 16.88 -40.18
CA ASN A 723 3.78 17.59 -40.95
C ASN A 723 4.74 18.36 -40.04
N TYR A 724 6.02 18.35 -40.37
CA TYR A 724 7.08 19.00 -39.60
C TYR A 724 7.69 20.14 -40.42
N ASP A 725 8.13 21.21 -39.75
CA ASP A 725 8.94 22.27 -40.33
C ASP A 725 10.41 21.82 -40.47
N ALA A 726 11.25 22.73 -41.00
CA ALA A 726 12.67 22.47 -41.16
C ALA A 726 13.46 22.28 -39.84
N ASN A 727 12.86 22.69 -38.72
CA ASN A 727 13.43 22.55 -37.36
C ASN A 727 12.85 21.32 -36.61
N GLY A 728 12.00 20.53 -37.28
CA GLY A 728 11.35 19.37 -36.68
C GLY A 728 10.15 19.71 -35.80
N GLN A 729 9.62 20.94 -35.86
CA GLN A 729 8.40 21.32 -35.12
C GLN A 729 7.16 20.93 -35.90
N ILE A 730 6.13 20.49 -35.18
CA ILE A 730 4.87 20.09 -35.80
C ILE A 730 4.14 21.31 -36.35
N LEU A 731 3.70 21.22 -37.61
CA LEU A 731 2.94 22.25 -38.28
C LEU A 731 1.43 22.05 -38.11
N ALA A 732 0.71 23.11 -37.79
CA ALA A 732 -0.74 23.11 -37.86
C ALA A 732 -1.21 22.98 -39.31
N THR A 733 -2.13 22.03 -39.58
CA THR A 733 -2.72 21.76 -40.89
C THR A 733 -4.24 21.66 -40.76
N SER A 734 -4.97 21.59 -41.85
CA SER A 734 -6.42 21.35 -41.85
C SER A 734 -6.80 20.03 -41.19
N GLU A 735 -5.93 19.01 -41.28
CA GLU A 735 -6.13 17.70 -40.63
C GLU A 735 -5.61 17.61 -39.23
N ASN A 736 -4.72 18.53 -38.83
CA ASN A 736 -4.11 18.65 -37.50
C ASN A 736 -4.06 20.11 -37.04
N PRO A 737 -5.22 20.76 -36.79
CA PRO A 737 -5.27 22.20 -36.53
C PRO A 737 -4.58 22.62 -35.20
N TYR A 738 -4.34 21.67 -34.33
CA TYR A 738 -3.71 21.92 -33.01
C TYR A 738 -2.24 21.52 -32.96
N ALA A 739 -1.64 21.12 -34.08
CA ALA A 739 -0.25 20.67 -34.14
C ALA A 739 0.10 19.60 -33.11
N LEU A 740 -0.73 18.55 -32.97
CA LEU A 740 -0.54 17.48 -32.01
C LEU A 740 0.11 16.26 -32.65
N SER A 741 0.91 15.52 -31.88
CA SER A 741 1.30 14.12 -32.15
C SER A 741 0.45 13.14 -31.33
N PHE A 742 0.60 11.84 -31.61
CA PHE A 742 -0.03 10.81 -30.80
C PHE A 742 0.55 10.82 -29.37
N ASP A 743 -0.32 10.83 -28.34
CA ASP A 743 0.11 10.96 -26.94
C ASP A 743 -0.73 10.04 -26.03
N PRO A 744 -0.19 8.90 -25.56
CA PRO A 744 -0.85 8.02 -24.61
C PRO A 744 -0.61 8.45 -23.14
N THR A 745 0.14 9.52 -22.88
CA THR A 745 0.59 9.91 -21.53
C THR A 745 -0.35 10.85 -20.79
N TYR A 746 -1.34 11.43 -21.48
CA TYR A 746 -2.32 12.31 -20.87
C TYR A 746 -3.38 11.49 -20.13
N ILE A 747 -3.04 10.98 -18.95
CA ILE A 747 -3.91 10.17 -18.07
C ILE A 747 -3.68 10.54 -16.61
N TYR A 748 -4.73 10.61 -15.81
CA TYR A 748 -4.64 10.99 -14.38
C TYR A 748 -5.54 10.17 -13.46
N GLY A 749 -6.36 9.29 -14.00
CA GLY A 749 -7.26 8.42 -13.24
C GLY A 749 -7.70 7.20 -14.05
N PRO A 750 -8.35 6.21 -13.40
CA PRO A 750 -8.73 4.97 -14.07
C PRO A 750 -9.88 5.19 -15.06
N ASN A 751 -9.80 4.57 -16.24
CA ASN A 751 -10.86 4.57 -17.24
C ASN A 751 -11.98 3.55 -16.98
N GLN A 752 -11.92 2.85 -15.86
CA GLN A 752 -12.93 1.87 -15.46
C GLN A 752 -14.18 2.55 -14.90
N GLY A 753 -15.27 2.57 -15.67
CA GLY A 753 -16.57 3.07 -15.23
C GLY A 753 -17.22 2.21 -14.15
N ILE A 754 -18.51 2.49 -13.88
CA ILE A 754 -19.32 1.72 -12.94
C ILE A 754 -19.39 0.25 -13.35
N ARG A 755 -19.18 -0.64 -12.36
CA ARG A 755 -19.30 -2.09 -12.55
C ARG A 755 -19.75 -2.80 -11.28
N GLY A 756 -20.68 -3.75 -11.42
CA GLY A 756 -21.03 -4.67 -10.36
C GLY A 756 -19.97 -5.76 -10.19
N PHE A 757 -19.85 -6.30 -9.00
CA PHE A 757 -19.02 -7.47 -8.72
C PHE A 757 -19.69 -8.42 -7.76
N PHE A 758 -19.31 -9.69 -7.87
CA PHE A 758 -19.69 -10.75 -6.93
C PHE A 758 -18.48 -11.63 -6.67
N GLY A 759 -18.33 -12.09 -5.42
CA GLY A 759 -17.23 -12.97 -5.04
C GLY A 759 -17.56 -13.89 -3.87
N LEU A 760 -16.68 -14.85 -3.71
CA LEU A 760 -16.74 -15.89 -2.70
C LEU A 760 -15.36 -16.07 -2.07
N ARG A 761 -15.34 -16.08 -0.73
CA ARG A 761 -14.15 -16.48 0.05
C ARG A 761 -14.45 -17.76 0.79
N PHE A 762 -13.50 -18.68 0.71
CA PHE A 762 -13.57 -19.96 1.41
C PHE A 762 -12.31 -20.19 2.22
N LYS A 763 -12.46 -20.69 3.47
CA LYS A 763 -11.33 -20.90 4.37
C LYS A 763 -11.51 -22.18 5.18
N ILE A 764 -10.47 -23.04 5.17
CA ILE A 764 -10.29 -24.17 6.08
C ILE A 764 -9.08 -23.87 6.96
N LEU A 765 -9.28 -23.88 8.28
CA LEU A 765 -8.24 -23.63 9.29
C LEU A 765 -7.33 -24.84 9.45
#